data_92344a4c8d1ffb2a1dff6aec1273f01b
#
_entry.id   92344a4c8d1ffb2a1dff6aec1273f01b
#
_cell.length_a   1.000
_cell.length_b   1.000
_cell.length_c   1.000
_cell.angle_alpha   90.00
_cell.angle_beta   90.00
_cell.angle_gamma   90.00
#
_symmetry.space_group_name_H-M   'P 1'
#
loop_
_entity.id
_entity.type
_entity.pdbx_description
1 polymer ?
#
loop_
_entity_poly.entity_id
_entity_poly.type
_entity_poly.pdbx_seq_one_letter_code
_entity_poly.pdbx_strand_id
1 'polypeptide(L)'
;MDLNYKRLLLDLYNADSADSLYQVILSYGLDAAEYWKPYGGNMNNAGTFENQQSSPENALVEKLTNSIDAILMKECMLRGICPKDKNDPRVPRTINAATKLFFNVDNGKWENIASVDRNRIAQDIQIILTNDRKTPNVTIYDNGEGQNPSNFEETFLSIARGNKNDVPFVQGKYNMGSTGSLVFCGDKHRYQMIISKRNTGLNDSDGLMGFTLVRRHILSPEEEPKYKLTWYEYLVIDGKIPSINEEQIDLGLNKTLFTCGSIVKLYSYQLTHSSDATLDLWRDINPLLFESALPILIYENRGYGGHSSTKVMLGNRTRLALDANEHIEFQKSFQINLFNSNIPIQVYLFNRETQNKEFILGKSVVYTLNGQTQGAEAKTFISQDLGFRNLRDYMLVCVDCSQIGTTARQELFMASRDRLKQGKFYTELRQSLIDLLSHDTHLKQKEQEYKGRVFRETGEDKDMVQSLFSKLQGNQDIKKMFSGNNGALSFFTKKVKKPIPSEELRTGKEEKKKEIKKLKRYPTLLKIKGFEKSDEDFIKVIHKGGKGKIILETDVENTFLSRSDDAGSIEITTLDFGKCGSDGGGYHLPTEDSKKLRVQFSGPCEGEMDVIIEPRDEAEIGDSLRLSIKMISSAGTQEVVAFIKIDSEVPKGKEPKEKIVEEPELSLPKLTRVVQFSDDPEQAKWSDYGMTADSIVKTQINSNGAIDEILINMDSNLVKKLINAKGANIERVRNKYISSIYSHILMVYTTIYGYYSRDDIEIEEHIRKEIQDTLNKAVEFSFHYYANFLLTYEDFSD
;
A
#
# COMPACT_ATOMS: atom_id res chain seq x y z
N MET A 1 -53.79 12.89 -3.91
CA MET A 1 -53.38 13.11 -2.49
C MET A 1 -52.37 14.24 -2.49
N ASP A 2 -52.65 15.31 -1.76
CA ASP A 2 -51.58 16.30 -1.54
C ASP A 2 -50.49 15.64 -0.69
N LEU A 3 -49.40 15.21 -1.33
CA LEU A 3 -48.29 14.57 -0.67
C LEU A 3 -47.49 15.62 0.10
N ASN A 4 -47.41 15.47 1.42
CA ASN A 4 -46.53 16.32 2.23
C ASN A 4 -45.09 15.85 2.04
N TYR A 5 -44.35 16.50 1.16
CA TYR A 5 -42.95 16.14 0.81
C TYR A 5 -41.96 16.16 2.00
N LYS A 6 -42.16 17.07 2.97
CA LYS A 6 -41.36 17.10 4.17
C LYS A 6 -41.58 15.87 5.03
N ARG A 7 -42.80 15.45 5.22
CA ARG A 7 -43.12 14.24 5.95
C ARG A 7 -42.58 12.98 5.21
N LEU A 8 -42.80 12.93 3.89
CA LEU A 8 -42.25 11.84 3.08
C LEU A 8 -40.75 11.72 3.19
N LEU A 9 -40.01 12.85 3.08
CA LEU A 9 -38.56 12.90 3.25
C LEU A 9 -38.14 12.33 4.59
N LEU A 10 -38.78 12.77 5.69
CA LEU A 10 -38.45 12.29 7.04
C LEU A 10 -38.80 10.82 7.24
N ASP A 11 -39.97 10.36 6.76
CA ASP A 11 -40.36 8.95 6.90
C ASP A 11 -39.41 8.02 6.12
N LEU A 12 -39.03 8.40 4.90
CA LEU A 12 -38.01 7.67 4.13
C LEU A 12 -36.65 7.69 4.83
N TYR A 13 -36.19 8.87 5.28
CA TYR A 13 -34.89 9.02 5.91
C TYR A 13 -34.79 8.25 7.22
N ASN A 14 -35.82 8.28 8.06
CA ASN A 14 -35.81 7.66 9.39
C ASN A 14 -36.08 6.15 9.38
N ALA A 15 -36.31 5.55 8.21
CA ALA A 15 -36.44 4.11 8.13
C ALA A 15 -35.19 3.39 8.65
N ASP A 16 -35.39 2.40 9.55
CA ASP A 16 -34.31 1.72 10.26
C ASP A 16 -33.53 0.68 9.44
N SER A 17 -34.19 0.16 8.40
CA SER A 17 -33.67 -0.89 7.55
C SER A 17 -34.24 -0.80 6.13
N ALA A 18 -33.69 -1.57 5.21
CA ALA A 18 -34.21 -1.71 3.86
C ALA A 18 -35.66 -2.23 3.84
N ASP A 19 -36.01 -3.12 4.78
CA ASP A 19 -37.37 -3.67 4.86
C ASP A 19 -38.36 -2.64 5.41
N SER A 20 -38.02 -1.90 6.45
CA SER A 20 -38.87 -0.81 6.97
C SER A 20 -39.03 0.30 5.95
N LEU A 21 -38.01 0.63 5.19
CA LEU A 21 -38.06 1.59 4.08
C LEU A 21 -39.06 1.13 2.99
N TYR A 22 -39.05 -0.14 2.65
CA TYR A 22 -40.03 -0.69 1.69
C TYR A 22 -41.47 -0.53 2.19
N GLN A 23 -41.74 -0.73 3.48
CA GLN A 23 -43.06 -0.48 4.07
C GLN A 23 -43.48 1.00 3.96
N VAL A 24 -42.51 1.92 4.14
CA VAL A 24 -42.80 3.36 3.91
C VAL A 24 -43.18 3.62 2.48
N ILE A 25 -42.46 3.08 1.49
CA ILE A 25 -42.77 3.22 0.07
C ILE A 25 -44.18 2.72 -0.24
N LEU A 26 -44.56 1.56 0.28
CA LEU A 26 -45.90 1.00 0.12
C LEU A 26 -47.00 1.87 0.75
N SER A 27 -46.72 2.41 1.97
CA SER A 27 -47.71 3.25 2.67
C SER A 27 -48.04 4.54 1.96
N TYR A 28 -47.12 5.06 1.16
CA TYR A 28 -47.28 6.24 0.32
C TYR A 28 -47.76 5.90 -1.12
N GLY A 29 -47.91 4.60 -1.43
CA GLY A 29 -48.28 4.15 -2.79
C GLY A 29 -47.24 4.44 -3.86
N LEU A 30 -45.98 4.53 -3.46
CA LEU A 30 -44.87 4.91 -4.35
C LEU A 30 -44.17 3.70 -4.98
N ASP A 31 -44.72 2.52 -4.88
CA ASP A 31 -44.13 1.31 -5.52
C ASP A 31 -44.51 1.17 -6.99
N ALA A 32 -45.54 1.92 -7.48
CA ALA A 32 -45.94 1.90 -8.88
C ALA A 32 -44.86 2.41 -9.84
N ALA A 33 -44.73 1.80 -11.00
CA ALA A 33 -43.66 2.07 -11.98
C ALA A 33 -43.55 3.54 -12.42
N GLU A 34 -44.68 4.29 -12.39
CA GLU A 34 -44.73 5.70 -12.78
C GLU A 34 -43.86 6.63 -11.89
N TYR A 35 -43.54 6.19 -10.65
CA TYR A 35 -42.69 6.94 -9.73
C TYR A 35 -41.19 6.64 -9.90
N TRP A 36 -40.84 5.75 -10.82
CA TRP A 36 -39.46 5.30 -10.97
C TRP A 36 -38.93 5.51 -12.38
N LYS A 37 -37.80 6.18 -12.47
CA LYS A 37 -37.07 6.38 -13.73
C LYS A 37 -35.75 5.56 -13.71
N PRO A 38 -35.38 4.89 -14.83
CA PRO A 38 -34.08 4.21 -14.91
C PRO A 38 -32.91 5.16 -14.63
N TYR A 39 -32.00 4.73 -13.78
CA TYR A 39 -30.82 5.51 -13.45
C TYR A 39 -29.95 5.72 -14.70
N GLY A 40 -29.51 6.97 -14.93
CA GLY A 40 -28.78 7.36 -16.14
C GLY A 40 -29.62 7.33 -17.41
N GLY A 41 -30.95 7.18 -17.31
CA GLY A 41 -31.86 7.11 -18.47
C GLY A 41 -31.76 5.80 -19.25
N ASN A 42 -31.14 4.75 -18.69
CA ASN A 42 -30.92 3.48 -19.38
C ASN A 42 -31.21 2.29 -18.45
N MET A 43 -32.06 1.35 -18.89
CA MET A 43 -32.33 0.11 -18.16
C MET A 43 -31.20 -0.90 -18.18
N ASN A 44 -30.22 -0.79 -19.08
CA ASN A 44 -29.04 -1.67 -19.14
C ASN A 44 -27.90 -1.15 -18.25
N ASN A 45 -28.22 -0.72 -17.03
CA ASN A 45 -27.23 -0.07 -16.13
C ASN A 45 -26.66 -1.01 -15.05
N ALA A 46 -27.22 -2.21 -14.83
CA ALA A 46 -26.80 -3.10 -13.75
C ALA A 46 -25.30 -3.42 -13.75
N GLY A 47 -24.73 -3.71 -14.92
CA GLY A 47 -23.30 -4.01 -15.04
C GLY A 47 -22.39 -2.86 -14.60
N THR A 48 -22.86 -1.61 -14.75
CA THR A 48 -22.12 -0.44 -14.28
C THR A 48 -22.09 -0.36 -12.76
N PHE A 49 -23.13 -0.79 -12.07
CA PHE A 49 -23.19 -0.79 -10.61
C PHE A 49 -22.45 -1.97 -10.01
N GLU A 50 -22.62 -3.16 -10.55
CA GLU A 50 -22.18 -4.41 -9.92
C GLU A 50 -20.70 -4.72 -10.09
N ASN A 51 -20.01 -4.07 -11.04
CA ASN A 51 -18.59 -4.35 -11.33
C ASN A 51 -17.63 -3.23 -10.95
N GLN A 52 -18.05 -2.23 -10.14
CA GLN A 52 -17.20 -1.07 -9.86
C GLN A 52 -16.31 -1.24 -8.64
N GLN A 53 -16.80 -1.88 -7.59
CA GLN A 53 -16.08 -1.96 -6.32
C GLN A 53 -16.03 -3.40 -5.82
N SER A 54 -14.86 -3.79 -5.29
CA SER A 54 -14.61 -5.13 -4.78
C SER A 54 -14.90 -5.26 -3.28
N SER A 55 -14.94 -4.14 -2.54
CA SER A 55 -15.25 -4.12 -1.11
C SER A 55 -16.15 -2.96 -0.74
N PRO A 56 -16.94 -3.11 0.33
CA PRO A 56 -17.81 -2.05 0.85
C PRO A 56 -17.01 -0.82 1.30
N GLU A 57 -15.84 -0.99 1.90
CA GLU A 57 -15.01 0.11 2.36
C GLU A 57 -14.45 0.95 1.19
N ASN A 58 -14.01 0.30 0.11
CA ASN A 58 -13.59 1.01 -1.11
C ASN A 58 -14.73 1.85 -1.70
N ALA A 59 -15.95 1.31 -1.68
CA ALA A 59 -17.13 2.04 -2.16
C ALA A 59 -17.47 3.26 -1.28
N LEU A 60 -17.26 3.17 0.05
CA LEU A 60 -17.39 4.31 0.95
C LEU A 60 -16.32 5.37 0.71
N VAL A 61 -15.06 4.96 0.47
CA VAL A 61 -13.96 5.89 0.15
C VAL A 61 -14.28 6.73 -1.09
N GLU A 62 -14.92 6.15 -2.10
CA GLU A 62 -15.38 6.92 -3.28
C GLU A 62 -16.41 8.00 -2.92
N LYS A 63 -17.32 7.70 -2.00
CA LYS A 63 -18.26 8.71 -1.50
C LYS A 63 -17.54 9.81 -0.75
N LEU A 64 -16.59 9.44 0.14
CA LEU A 64 -15.81 10.39 0.92
C LEU A 64 -14.93 11.29 0.03
N THR A 65 -14.32 10.75 -1.02
CA THR A 65 -13.57 11.57 -1.99
C THR A 65 -14.47 12.53 -2.76
N ASN A 66 -15.69 12.12 -3.10
CA ASN A 66 -16.67 13.04 -3.69
C ASN A 66 -17.10 14.15 -2.74
N SER A 67 -17.21 13.85 -1.44
CA SER A 67 -17.50 14.84 -0.40
C SER A 67 -16.35 15.85 -0.25
N ILE A 68 -15.11 15.39 -0.28
CA ILE A 68 -13.92 16.26 -0.30
C ILE A 68 -13.95 17.19 -1.52
N ASP A 69 -14.18 16.63 -2.71
CA ASP A 69 -14.26 17.40 -3.94
C ASP A 69 -15.35 18.49 -3.87
N ALA A 70 -16.52 18.14 -3.32
CA ALA A 70 -17.66 19.07 -3.20
C ALA A 70 -17.34 20.26 -2.29
N ILE A 71 -16.57 20.03 -1.22
CA ILE A 71 -16.12 21.11 -0.33
C ILE A 71 -15.07 21.99 -1.01
N LEU A 72 -14.06 21.37 -1.66
CA LEU A 72 -13.05 22.16 -2.39
C LEU A 72 -13.68 22.99 -3.51
N MET A 73 -14.67 22.44 -4.22
CA MET A 73 -15.43 23.16 -5.23
C MET A 73 -16.22 24.34 -4.63
N LYS A 74 -16.92 24.11 -3.52
CA LYS A 74 -17.64 25.17 -2.80
C LYS A 74 -16.71 26.31 -2.41
N GLU A 75 -15.58 25.97 -1.77
CA GLU A 75 -14.62 26.97 -1.31
C GLU A 75 -14.03 27.81 -2.45
N CYS A 76 -13.81 27.19 -3.61
CA CYS A 76 -13.37 27.85 -4.83
C CYS A 76 -14.43 28.85 -5.32
N MET A 77 -15.68 28.39 -5.46
CA MET A 77 -16.80 29.19 -6.00
C MET A 77 -17.21 30.32 -5.07
N LEU A 78 -17.21 30.13 -3.74
CA LEU A 78 -17.50 31.18 -2.77
C LEU A 78 -16.48 32.35 -2.82
N ARG A 79 -15.26 32.09 -3.31
CA ARG A 79 -14.25 33.12 -3.56
C ARG A 79 -14.39 33.81 -4.92
N GLY A 80 -15.48 33.53 -5.65
CA GLY A 80 -15.70 34.06 -6.98
C GLY A 80 -14.72 33.52 -8.03
N ILE A 81 -14.19 32.31 -7.82
CA ILE A 81 -13.29 31.63 -8.74
C ILE A 81 -14.08 30.54 -9.45
N CYS A 82 -14.06 30.53 -10.79
CA CYS A 82 -14.66 29.46 -11.57
C CYS A 82 -13.72 28.25 -11.62
N PRO A 83 -14.06 27.09 -10.99
CA PRO A 83 -13.15 25.96 -10.90
C PRO A 83 -12.70 25.37 -12.25
N LYS A 84 -13.50 25.57 -13.30
CA LYS A 84 -13.25 25.08 -14.67
C LYS A 84 -12.45 26.02 -15.54
N ASP A 85 -12.23 27.26 -15.10
CA ASP A 85 -11.46 28.23 -15.87
C ASP A 85 -9.95 27.96 -15.77
N LYS A 86 -9.42 27.24 -16.75
CA LYS A 86 -8.00 26.91 -16.85
C LYS A 86 -7.08 28.13 -17.01
N ASN A 87 -7.63 29.29 -17.39
CA ASN A 87 -6.86 30.50 -17.62
C ASN A 87 -6.78 31.42 -16.38
N ASP A 88 -7.67 31.23 -15.41
CA ASP A 88 -7.63 31.99 -14.15
C ASP A 88 -6.47 31.46 -13.28
N PRO A 89 -5.44 32.31 -13.00
CA PRO A 89 -4.30 31.91 -12.19
C PRO A 89 -4.65 31.62 -10.72
N ARG A 90 -5.84 32.04 -10.27
CA ARG A 90 -6.32 31.77 -8.91
C ARG A 90 -6.84 30.34 -8.73
N VAL A 91 -7.15 29.61 -9.82
CA VAL A 91 -7.58 28.21 -9.76
C VAL A 91 -6.43 27.33 -9.33
N PRO A 92 -6.55 26.61 -8.19
CA PRO A 92 -5.51 25.68 -7.74
C PRO A 92 -5.23 24.62 -8.79
N ARG A 93 -3.97 24.26 -9.01
CA ARG A 93 -3.58 23.24 -10.01
C ARG A 93 -3.48 21.84 -9.43
N THR A 94 -3.47 21.71 -8.11
CA THR A 94 -3.41 20.45 -7.39
C THR A 94 -4.29 20.50 -6.14
N ILE A 95 -4.60 19.34 -5.58
CA ILE A 95 -5.35 19.24 -4.31
C ILE A 95 -4.59 19.93 -3.19
N ASN A 96 -3.27 19.77 -3.11
CA ASN A 96 -2.43 20.42 -2.10
C ASN A 96 -2.44 21.96 -2.23
N ALA A 97 -2.48 22.48 -3.47
CA ALA A 97 -2.63 23.92 -3.69
C ALA A 97 -4.02 24.41 -3.25
N ALA A 98 -5.06 23.60 -3.44
CA ALA A 98 -6.42 23.91 -2.98
C ALA A 98 -6.52 23.89 -1.45
N THR A 99 -5.97 22.88 -0.78
CA THR A 99 -5.97 22.80 0.69
C THR A 99 -5.16 23.95 1.31
N LYS A 100 -4.05 24.36 0.68
CA LYS A 100 -3.31 25.55 1.09
C LYS A 100 -4.13 26.83 0.95
N LEU A 101 -4.75 27.03 -0.20
CA LEU A 101 -5.51 28.26 -0.50
C LEU A 101 -6.76 28.39 0.36
N PHE A 102 -7.49 27.28 0.59
CA PHE A 102 -8.81 27.32 1.24
C PHE A 102 -8.76 27.11 2.74
N PHE A 103 -7.81 26.28 3.22
CA PHE A 103 -7.73 25.88 4.62
C PHE A 103 -6.39 26.25 5.30
N ASN A 104 -5.47 26.89 4.58
CA ASN A 104 -4.13 27.24 5.05
C ASN A 104 -3.31 26.02 5.53
N VAL A 105 -3.44 24.89 4.82
CA VAL A 105 -2.71 23.65 5.09
C VAL A 105 -1.63 23.46 4.05
N ASP A 106 -0.38 23.58 4.46
CA ASP A 106 0.75 23.42 3.56
C ASP A 106 0.97 21.97 3.15
N ASN A 107 1.03 21.71 1.84
CA ASN A 107 1.29 20.39 1.25
C ASN A 107 0.42 19.25 1.81
N GLY A 108 -0.84 19.53 2.18
CA GLY A 108 -1.74 18.53 2.75
C GLY A 108 -1.35 18.04 4.15
N LYS A 109 -0.45 18.74 4.84
CA LYS A 109 0.10 18.30 6.13
C LYS A 109 -0.78 18.68 7.31
N TRP A 110 -1.84 17.91 7.51
CA TRP A 110 -2.79 18.08 8.61
C TRP A 110 -2.17 17.86 10.00
N GLU A 111 -1.03 17.17 10.08
CA GLU A 111 -0.27 17.01 11.32
C GLU A 111 0.19 18.36 11.92
N ASN A 112 0.38 19.38 11.09
CA ASN A 112 0.78 20.72 11.52
C ASN A 112 -0.39 21.59 12.00
N ILE A 113 -1.62 21.14 11.80
CA ILE A 113 -2.83 21.86 12.21
C ILE A 113 -3.25 21.40 13.60
N ALA A 114 -3.66 22.33 14.45
CA ALA A 114 -4.12 22.00 15.80
C ALA A 114 -5.31 21.03 15.78
N SER A 115 -5.36 20.10 16.73
CA SER A 115 -6.43 19.09 16.81
C SER A 115 -7.83 19.70 16.88
N VAL A 116 -7.97 20.86 17.54
CA VAL A 116 -9.24 21.60 17.63
C VAL A 116 -9.72 22.04 16.24
N ASP A 117 -8.82 22.56 15.40
CA ASP A 117 -9.16 23.00 14.05
C ASP A 117 -9.45 21.81 13.13
N ARG A 118 -8.67 20.72 13.26
CA ARG A 118 -8.96 19.46 12.55
C ARG A 118 -10.35 18.93 12.88
N ASN A 119 -10.72 18.93 14.18
CA ASN A 119 -12.02 18.49 14.64
C ASN A 119 -13.15 19.40 14.14
N ARG A 120 -12.92 20.69 14.07
CA ARG A 120 -13.88 21.67 13.54
C ARG A 120 -14.12 21.45 12.04
N ILE A 121 -13.05 21.31 11.25
CA ILE A 121 -13.15 21.09 9.81
C ILE A 121 -13.76 19.72 9.52
N ALA A 122 -13.48 18.71 10.33
CA ALA A 122 -14.04 17.36 10.17
C ALA A 122 -15.58 17.33 10.30
N GLN A 123 -16.22 18.35 10.90
CA GLN A 123 -17.67 18.42 10.94
C GLN A 123 -18.29 18.64 9.55
N ASP A 124 -17.53 19.15 8.59
CA ASP A 124 -18.00 19.38 7.23
C ASP A 124 -18.13 18.10 6.41
N ILE A 125 -17.48 16.99 6.83
CA ILE A 125 -17.64 15.66 6.23
C ILE A 125 -17.88 14.65 7.35
N GLN A 126 -19.04 14.03 7.37
CA GLN A 126 -19.37 13.03 8.37
C GLN A 126 -19.76 11.71 7.75
N ILE A 127 -19.26 10.62 8.31
CA ILE A 127 -19.76 9.27 8.07
C ILE A 127 -20.38 8.75 9.37
N ILE A 128 -21.68 8.45 9.33
CA ILE A 128 -22.49 8.15 10.50
C ILE A 128 -23.08 6.75 10.35
N LEU A 129 -22.89 5.92 11.36
CA LEU A 129 -23.51 4.61 11.44
C LEU A 129 -24.67 4.62 12.43
N THR A 130 -25.83 4.12 11.98
CA THR A 130 -27.06 4.06 12.81
C THR A 130 -27.72 2.69 12.70
N ASN A 131 -28.66 2.43 13.62
CA ASN A 131 -29.59 1.30 13.63
C ASN A 131 -28.93 -0.05 13.89
N ASP A 132 -29.02 -1.02 13.00
CA ASP A 132 -28.56 -2.39 13.25
C ASP A 132 -27.03 -2.47 13.41
N ARG A 133 -26.58 -3.35 14.29
CA ARG A 133 -25.15 -3.50 14.57
C ARG A 133 -24.39 -4.24 13.47
N LYS A 134 -25.04 -5.20 12.79
CA LYS A 134 -24.40 -6.03 11.77
C LYS A 134 -24.52 -5.42 10.37
N THR A 135 -25.71 -4.88 10.08
CA THR A 135 -26.04 -4.26 8.79
C THR A 135 -26.54 -2.84 9.01
N PRO A 136 -25.65 -1.91 9.42
CA PRO A 136 -26.05 -0.56 9.76
C PRO A 136 -26.56 0.23 8.56
N ASN A 137 -27.31 1.27 8.85
CA ASN A 137 -27.45 2.35 7.87
C ASN A 137 -26.20 3.23 7.95
N VAL A 138 -25.61 3.51 6.79
CA VAL A 138 -24.44 4.39 6.67
C VAL A 138 -24.87 5.70 6.02
N THR A 139 -24.74 6.80 6.73
CA THR A 139 -25.01 8.15 6.22
C THR A 139 -23.69 8.88 6.00
N ILE A 140 -23.50 9.40 4.78
CA ILE A 140 -22.35 10.26 4.44
C ILE A 140 -22.90 11.65 4.16
N TYR A 141 -22.43 12.62 4.89
CA TYR A 141 -22.76 14.03 4.77
C TYR A 141 -21.55 14.82 4.36
N ASP A 142 -21.75 15.79 3.49
CA ASP A 142 -20.79 16.86 3.22
C ASP A 142 -21.47 18.24 3.22
N ASN A 143 -20.77 19.22 3.78
CA ASN A 143 -21.10 20.63 3.68
C ASN A 143 -20.48 21.23 2.41
N GLY A 144 -20.66 20.56 1.28
CA GLY A 144 -20.10 20.92 -0.01
C GLY A 144 -20.93 21.94 -0.77
N GLU A 145 -20.72 22.01 -2.09
CA GLU A 145 -21.47 22.90 -2.96
C GLU A 145 -22.96 22.58 -3.05
N GLY A 146 -23.33 21.30 -2.85
CA GLY A 146 -24.70 20.82 -3.04
C GLY A 146 -25.21 20.97 -4.49
N GLN A 147 -26.43 20.49 -4.72
CA GLN A 147 -27.07 20.55 -6.04
C GLN A 147 -28.51 21.02 -5.93
N ASN A 148 -28.96 21.81 -6.91
CA ASN A 148 -30.38 22.07 -7.08
C ASN A 148 -31.11 20.81 -7.53
N PRO A 149 -32.39 20.60 -7.13
CA PRO A 149 -33.15 19.41 -7.53
C PRO A 149 -33.21 19.20 -9.06
N SER A 150 -33.28 20.27 -9.82
CA SER A 150 -33.26 20.24 -11.29
C SER A 150 -32.00 19.64 -11.91
N ASN A 151 -30.89 19.64 -11.16
CA ASN A 151 -29.59 19.19 -11.64
C ASN A 151 -29.27 17.72 -11.26
N PHE A 152 -30.11 17.05 -10.46
CA PHE A 152 -29.86 15.69 -9.98
C PHE A 152 -29.66 14.69 -11.12
N GLU A 153 -30.47 14.77 -12.16
CA GLU A 153 -30.39 13.87 -13.32
C GLU A 153 -29.07 14.03 -14.11
N GLU A 154 -28.47 15.21 -14.06
CA GLU A 154 -27.22 15.51 -14.73
C GLU A 154 -25.98 15.28 -13.84
N THR A 155 -26.16 15.20 -12.53
CA THR A 155 -25.10 15.05 -11.54
C THR A 155 -25.13 13.69 -10.84
N PHE A 156 -25.91 13.58 -9.75
CA PHE A 156 -25.96 12.37 -8.92
C PHE A 156 -26.47 11.15 -9.65
N LEU A 157 -27.43 11.32 -10.55
CA LEU A 157 -28.17 10.26 -11.23
C LEU A 157 -27.67 10.00 -12.66
N SER A 158 -26.57 10.63 -13.07
CA SER A 158 -25.94 10.41 -14.36
C SER A 158 -24.89 9.29 -14.32
N ILE A 159 -24.71 8.60 -15.44
CA ILE A 159 -23.65 7.60 -15.62
C ILE A 159 -22.64 8.15 -16.62
N ALA A 160 -21.35 8.09 -16.27
CA ALA A 160 -20.21 8.44 -17.13
C ALA A 160 -20.21 9.88 -17.70
N ARG A 161 -20.91 10.82 -17.09
CA ARG A 161 -20.78 12.24 -17.44
C ARG A 161 -19.58 12.84 -16.69
N GLY A 162 -18.57 13.28 -17.43
CA GLY A 162 -17.31 13.82 -16.88
C GLY A 162 -17.41 15.25 -16.37
N ASN A 163 -18.35 15.56 -15.47
CA ASN A 163 -18.64 16.93 -15.00
C ASN A 163 -17.46 17.60 -14.28
N LYS A 164 -16.49 16.84 -13.78
CA LYS A 164 -15.32 17.30 -13.04
C LYS A 164 -14.01 17.19 -13.82
N ASN A 165 -14.03 16.75 -15.08
CA ASN A 165 -12.79 16.48 -15.84
C ASN A 165 -11.90 17.72 -16.05
N ASP A 166 -12.51 18.89 -16.05
CA ASP A 166 -11.82 20.16 -16.29
C ASP A 166 -11.35 20.83 -15.00
N VAL A 167 -11.63 20.27 -13.83
CA VAL A 167 -11.21 20.80 -12.55
C VAL A 167 -9.91 20.13 -12.11
N PRO A 168 -8.80 20.89 -11.97
CA PRO A 168 -7.49 20.28 -11.73
C PRO A 168 -7.26 19.75 -10.31
N PHE A 169 -7.98 20.28 -9.32
CA PHE A 169 -7.79 20.01 -7.89
C PHE A 169 -8.79 19.04 -7.26
N VAL A 170 -9.52 18.27 -8.07
CA VAL A 170 -10.46 17.24 -7.60
C VAL A 170 -10.01 15.82 -7.99
N GLN A 171 -10.45 14.83 -7.23
CA GLN A 171 -10.12 13.41 -7.44
C GLN A 171 -11.08 12.71 -8.39
N GLY A 172 -12.37 13.07 -8.35
CA GLY A 172 -13.42 12.42 -9.16
C GLY A 172 -13.32 12.81 -10.63
N LYS A 173 -13.11 11.81 -11.50
CA LYS A 173 -12.94 12.06 -12.96
C LYS A 173 -14.04 11.47 -13.81
N TYR A 174 -14.63 10.34 -13.42
CA TYR A 174 -15.47 9.53 -14.30
C TYR A 174 -16.94 9.52 -13.95
N ASN A 175 -17.34 10.12 -12.83
CA ASN A 175 -18.72 10.12 -12.32
C ASN A 175 -19.38 8.70 -12.31
N MET A 176 -18.57 7.69 -12.01
CA MET A 176 -18.97 6.29 -11.97
C MET A 176 -18.79 5.67 -10.58
N GLY A 177 -17.80 6.10 -9.82
CA GLY A 177 -17.44 5.50 -8.52
C GLY A 177 -18.54 5.58 -7.47
N SER A 178 -19.46 6.56 -7.59
CA SER A 178 -20.56 6.75 -6.63
C SER A 178 -21.63 5.68 -6.66
N THR A 179 -21.74 4.89 -7.73
CA THR A 179 -22.80 3.88 -7.90
C THR A 179 -22.43 2.53 -7.27
N GLY A 180 -21.13 2.23 -7.13
CA GLY A 180 -20.63 0.95 -6.62
C GLY A 180 -20.97 0.64 -5.15
N SER A 181 -21.43 1.61 -4.36
CA SER A 181 -21.87 1.36 -2.97
C SER A 181 -23.23 0.67 -2.86
N LEU A 182 -24.09 0.79 -3.88
CA LEU A 182 -25.45 0.22 -3.86
C LEU A 182 -25.45 -1.31 -3.78
N VAL A 183 -24.44 -1.98 -4.33
CA VAL A 183 -24.34 -3.45 -4.31
C VAL A 183 -24.21 -4.02 -2.90
N PHE A 184 -23.77 -3.20 -1.95
CA PHE A 184 -23.61 -3.55 -0.54
C PHE A 184 -24.79 -3.13 0.34
N CYS A 185 -25.89 -2.58 -0.25
CA CYS A 185 -27.08 -2.12 0.46
C CYS A 185 -28.17 -3.20 0.50
N GLY A 186 -28.23 -3.99 1.57
CA GLY A 186 -29.22 -5.05 1.73
C GLY A 186 -29.21 -6.08 0.61
N ASP A 187 -30.17 -7.03 0.65
CA ASP A 187 -30.16 -8.17 -0.26
C ASP A 187 -31.07 -7.98 -1.49
N LYS A 188 -32.23 -7.33 -1.31
CA LYS A 188 -33.26 -7.24 -2.36
C LYS A 188 -33.14 -5.96 -3.18
N HIS A 189 -33.64 -4.85 -2.63
CA HIS A 189 -33.83 -3.61 -3.38
C HIS A 189 -32.59 -2.71 -3.42
N ARG A 190 -31.63 -2.90 -2.53
CA ARG A 190 -30.37 -2.13 -2.48
C ARG A 190 -30.61 -0.62 -2.47
N TYR A 191 -31.23 -0.13 -1.39
CA TYR A 191 -31.65 1.28 -1.28
C TYR A 191 -30.53 2.24 -0.95
N GLN A 192 -30.51 3.38 -1.66
CA GLN A 192 -29.71 4.55 -1.35
C GLN A 192 -30.58 5.80 -1.43
N MET A 193 -30.61 6.63 -0.38
CA MET A 193 -31.25 7.93 -0.41
C MET A 193 -30.23 9.02 -0.68
N ILE A 194 -30.61 10.00 -1.50
CA ILE A 194 -29.81 11.19 -1.80
C ILE A 194 -30.62 12.41 -1.42
N ILE A 195 -30.06 13.29 -0.60
CA ILE A 195 -30.61 14.59 -0.25
C ILE A 195 -29.57 15.64 -0.60
N SER A 196 -29.93 16.70 -1.28
CA SER A 196 -29.01 17.78 -1.54
C SER A 196 -29.69 19.15 -1.63
N LYS A 197 -28.97 20.15 -1.19
CA LYS A 197 -29.37 21.55 -1.31
C LYS A 197 -28.16 22.36 -1.74
N ARG A 198 -28.31 23.12 -2.81
CA ARG A 198 -27.26 24.01 -3.30
C ARG A 198 -26.90 25.04 -2.25
N ASN A 199 -25.61 25.28 -2.04
CA ASN A 199 -25.17 26.26 -1.06
C ASN A 199 -25.73 27.64 -1.37
N THR A 200 -26.37 28.26 -0.39
CA THR A 200 -27.08 29.54 -0.55
C THR A 200 -26.15 30.73 -0.82
N GLY A 201 -24.86 30.58 -0.52
CA GLY A 201 -23.83 31.57 -0.87
C GLY A 201 -23.44 31.55 -2.36
N LEU A 202 -23.94 30.58 -3.13
CA LEU A 202 -23.69 30.49 -4.58
C LEU A 202 -24.84 31.13 -5.38
N ASN A 203 -24.51 31.92 -6.39
CA ASN A 203 -25.47 32.70 -7.18
C ASN A 203 -26.51 31.85 -7.94
N ASP A 204 -26.24 30.58 -8.15
CA ASP A 204 -27.09 29.64 -8.88
C ASP A 204 -27.98 28.77 -7.96
N SER A 205 -28.04 29.08 -6.66
CA SER A 205 -28.89 28.37 -5.70
C SER A 205 -30.36 28.77 -5.87
N ASP A 206 -31.25 27.76 -6.03
CA ASP A 206 -32.72 27.97 -6.03
C ASP A 206 -33.32 27.90 -4.61
N GLY A 207 -32.50 27.58 -3.60
CA GLY A 207 -32.89 27.47 -2.20
C GLY A 207 -33.69 26.22 -1.86
N LEU A 208 -33.98 25.36 -2.84
CA LEU A 208 -34.75 24.13 -2.64
C LEU A 208 -33.84 22.96 -2.19
N MET A 209 -34.37 22.13 -1.29
CA MET A 209 -33.76 20.88 -0.87
C MET A 209 -34.42 19.74 -1.63
N GLY A 210 -33.70 19.16 -2.58
CA GLY A 210 -34.12 17.98 -3.34
C GLY A 210 -33.82 16.69 -2.63
N PHE A 211 -34.65 15.66 -2.86
CA PHE A 211 -34.37 14.31 -2.39
C PHE A 211 -34.85 13.26 -3.36
N THR A 212 -34.20 12.13 -3.38
CA THR A 212 -34.62 10.97 -4.16
C THR A 212 -34.15 9.68 -3.51
N LEU A 213 -34.80 8.59 -3.86
CA LEU A 213 -34.41 7.24 -3.43
C LEU A 213 -33.98 6.45 -4.66
N VAL A 214 -32.81 5.84 -4.62
CA VAL A 214 -32.34 4.90 -5.64
C VAL A 214 -32.55 3.49 -5.16
N ARG A 215 -33.04 2.60 -6.03
CA ARG A 215 -33.21 1.18 -5.73
C ARG A 215 -32.80 0.28 -6.91
N ARG A 216 -32.55 -0.98 -6.60
CA ARG A 216 -32.53 -2.04 -7.61
C ARG A 216 -33.96 -2.47 -7.88
N HIS A 217 -34.41 -2.42 -9.15
CA HIS A 217 -35.67 -2.94 -9.58
C HIS A 217 -35.73 -4.47 -9.38
N ILE A 218 -36.86 -4.98 -8.90
CA ILE A 218 -37.07 -6.43 -8.79
C ILE A 218 -38.04 -6.81 -9.90
N LEU A 219 -37.60 -7.70 -10.78
CA LEU A 219 -38.43 -8.17 -11.87
C LEU A 219 -39.64 -8.90 -11.29
N SER A 220 -40.82 -8.51 -11.78
CA SER A 220 -42.05 -9.26 -11.54
C SER A 220 -42.05 -10.56 -12.34
N PRO A 221 -42.90 -11.55 -12.00
CA PRO A 221 -43.05 -12.78 -12.79
C PRO A 221 -43.42 -12.53 -14.26
N GLU A 222 -44.00 -11.38 -14.59
CA GLU A 222 -44.35 -11.00 -15.94
C GLU A 222 -43.18 -10.33 -16.69
N GLU A 223 -42.21 -9.78 -15.96
CA GLU A 223 -41.00 -9.14 -16.47
C GLU A 223 -39.87 -10.12 -16.66
N GLU A 224 -39.73 -11.16 -15.78
CA GLU A 224 -38.68 -12.15 -15.87
C GLU A 224 -38.49 -12.79 -17.25
N PRO A 225 -39.58 -13.11 -18.01
CA PRO A 225 -39.42 -13.64 -19.37
C PRO A 225 -38.92 -12.60 -20.39
N LYS A 226 -39.06 -11.30 -20.08
CA LYS A 226 -38.77 -10.20 -21.02
C LYS A 226 -37.35 -9.66 -20.81
N TYR A 227 -36.87 -9.63 -19.57
CA TYR A 227 -35.58 -9.01 -19.18
C TYR A 227 -34.63 -10.05 -18.62
N LYS A 228 -33.40 -10.08 -19.13
CA LYS A 228 -32.36 -10.99 -18.66
C LYS A 228 -31.64 -10.49 -17.39
N LEU A 229 -31.70 -9.19 -17.13
CA LEU A 229 -31.04 -8.52 -16.02
C LEU A 229 -31.99 -7.48 -15.45
N THR A 230 -31.90 -7.25 -14.16
CA THR A 230 -32.51 -6.13 -13.47
C THR A 230 -31.77 -4.82 -13.77
N TRP A 231 -32.26 -3.70 -13.29
CA TRP A 231 -31.66 -2.38 -13.42
C TRP A 231 -31.77 -1.61 -12.12
N TYR A 232 -31.09 -0.46 -12.07
CA TYR A 232 -31.21 0.51 -10.98
C TYR A 232 -32.07 1.68 -11.47
N GLU A 233 -32.91 2.18 -10.58
CA GLU A 233 -33.89 3.24 -10.87
C GLU A 233 -33.98 4.21 -9.67
N TYR A 234 -34.51 5.40 -9.90
CA TYR A 234 -34.64 6.43 -8.87
C TYR A 234 -36.07 6.99 -8.82
N LEU A 235 -36.45 7.46 -7.62
CA LEU A 235 -37.78 7.99 -7.32
C LEU A 235 -37.97 9.37 -7.94
N VAL A 236 -39.09 9.56 -8.62
CA VAL A 236 -39.61 10.87 -9.07
C VAL A 236 -41.09 10.98 -8.68
N ILE A 237 -41.57 12.19 -8.47
CA ILE A 237 -42.99 12.48 -8.24
C ILE A 237 -43.37 13.53 -9.27
N ASP A 238 -44.48 13.31 -9.97
CA ASP A 238 -44.90 14.10 -11.12
C ASP A 238 -43.78 14.33 -12.17
N GLY A 239 -42.97 13.28 -12.33
CA GLY A 239 -41.84 13.26 -13.29
C GLY A 239 -40.64 14.11 -12.89
N LYS A 240 -40.61 14.68 -11.68
CA LYS A 240 -39.53 15.55 -11.13
C LYS A 240 -38.95 14.99 -9.85
N ILE A 241 -37.77 15.44 -9.51
CA ILE A 241 -37.14 15.19 -8.19
C ILE A 241 -37.98 15.95 -7.14
N PRO A 242 -38.55 15.26 -6.12
CA PRO A 242 -39.29 15.92 -5.05
C PRO A 242 -38.38 16.86 -4.27
N SER A 243 -38.92 18.00 -3.85
CA SER A 243 -38.16 19.01 -3.13
C SER A 243 -38.99 19.73 -2.08
N ILE A 244 -38.32 20.28 -1.09
CA ILE A 244 -38.93 21.07 -0.01
C ILE A 244 -38.21 22.42 0.11
N ASN A 245 -38.93 23.42 0.61
CA ASN A 245 -38.40 24.73 0.90
C ASN A 245 -38.17 24.85 2.42
N GLU A 246 -37.06 24.33 2.89
CA GLU A 246 -36.64 24.40 4.30
C GLU A 246 -35.28 25.06 4.40
N GLU A 247 -35.07 25.96 5.33
CA GLU A 247 -33.75 26.55 5.55
C GLU A 247 -32.79 25.54 6.18
N GLN A 248 -33.28 24.75 7.15
CA GLN A 248 -32.52 23.74 7.87
C GLN A 248 -33.43 22.59 8.29
N ILE A 249 -32.85 21.41 8.47
CA ILE A 249 -33.56 20.22 8.93
C ILE A 249 -32.63 19.34 9.79
N ASP A 250 -33.21 18.76 10.85
CA ASP A 250 -32.49 17.78 11.68
C ASP A 250 -32.54 16.40 11.00
N LEU A 251 -31.36 15.90 10.61
CA LEU A 251 -31.15 14.60 10.00
C LEU A 251 -30.17 13.74 10.82
N GLY A 252 -30.02 14.04 12.11
CA GLY A 252 -29.18 13.27 13.04
C GLY A 252 -27.69 13.43 12.79
N LEU A 253 -27.24 14.54 12.18
CA LEU A 253 -25.83 14.86 12.03
C LEU A 253 -25.18 15.19 13.38
N ASN A 254 -23.89 14.93 13.50
CA ASN A 254 -23.18 15.25 14.74
C ASN A 254 -23.02 16.77 14.91
N LYS A 255 -23.64 17.32 15.94
CA LYS A 255 -23.52 18.74 16.36
C LYS A 255 -23.89 19.78 15.30
N THR A 256 -24.62 19.42 14.26
CA THR A 256 -25.04 20.33 13.20
C THR A 256 -26.40 19.94 12.64
N LEU A 257 -27.09 20.89 12.02
CA LEU A 257 -28.30 20.66 11.23
C LEU A 257 -27.92 20.68 9.74
N PHE A 258 -28.65 19.96 8.93
CA PHE A 258 -28.46 20.02 7.48
C PHE A 258 -29.05 21.35 6.96
N THR A 259 -28.19 22.18 6.36
CA THR A 259 -28.53 23.48 5.77
C THR A 259 -28.26 23.52 4.28
N CYS A 260 -27.16 22.94 3.84
CA CYS A 260 -26.73 22.81 2.44
C CYS A 260 -25.71 21.69 2.30
N GLY A 261 -25.29 21.39 1.06
CA GLY A 261 -24.39 20.28 0.75
C GLY A 261 -25.16 19.04 0.33
N SER A 262 -24.63 17.85 0.66
CA SER A 262 -25.27 16.61 0.25
C SER A 262 -25.26 15.55 1.35
N ILE A 263 -26.29 14.71 1.36
CA ILE A 263 -26.38 13.51 2.18
C ILE A 263 -26.62 12.33 1.26
N VAL A 264 -25.84 11.27 1.46
CA VAL A 264 -26.09 9.94 0.88
C VAL A 264 -26.30 8.97 2.02
N LYS A 265 -27.48 8.39 2.13
CA LYS A 265 -27.80 7.34 3.12
C LYS A 265 -27.94 5.99 2.43
N LEU A 266 -27.15 5.02 2.91
CA LEU A 266 -27.10 3.64 2.44
C LEU A 266 -27.81 2.77 3.48
N TYR A 267 -28.84 2.03 3.06
CA TYR A 267 -29.66 1.25 4.00
C TYR A 267 -29.16 -0.19 4.10
N SER A 268 -29.10 -0.70 5.34
CA SER A 268 -28.67 -2.08 5.66
C SER A 268 -27.34 -2.42 4.98
N TYR A 269 -26.33 -1.56 5.17
CA TYR A 269 -25.04 -1.66 4.50
C TYR A 269 -24.18 -2.77 5.06
N GLN A 270 -23.64 -3.62 4.19
CA GLN A 270 -22.84 -4.78 4.56
C GLN A 270 -21.36 -4.41 4.62
N LEU A 271 -20.86 -4.07 5.81
CA LEU A 271 -19.44 -3.82 6.07
C LEU A 271 -18.69 -5.13 6.27
N THR A 272 -17.39 -5.16 5.93
CA THR A 272 -16.51 -6.31 6.21
C THR A 272 -16.37 -6.56 7.72
N HIS A 273 -16.20 -5.48 8.49
CA HIS A 273 -16.19 -5.50 9.95
C HIS A 273 -17.28 -4.55 10.46
N SER A 274 -18.14 -5.04 11.34
CA SER A 274 -19.35 -4.33 11.75
C SER A 274 -19.38 -3.98 13.24
N SER A 275 -18.24 -4.06 13.94
CA SER A 275 -18.15 -3.59 15.32
C SER A 275 -18.19 -2.05 15.41
N ASP A 276 -17.66 -1.44 16.43
CA ASP A 276 -17.66 0.02 16.60
C ASP A 276 -16.95 0.71 15.42
N ALA A 277 -17.63 1.64 14.75
CA ALA A 277 -17.11 2.35 13.58
C ALA A 277 -15.86 3.18 13.89
N THR A 278 -15.73 3.70 15.10
CA THR A 278 -14.55 4.46 15.55
C THR A 278 -13.30 3.58 15.70
N LEU A 279 -13.48 2.26 15.70
CA LEU A 279 -12.41 1.26 15.72
C LEU A 279 -12.25 0.59 14.36
N ASP A 280 -13.24 -0.18 13.93
CA ASP A 280 -13.13 -1.01 12.73
C ASP A 280 -13.17 -0.20 11.44
N LEU A 281 -14.22 0.60 11.23
CA LEU A 281 -14.35 1.40 10.01
C LEU A 281 -13.20 2.41 9.88
N TRP A 282 -12.82 3.04 11.02
CA TRP A 282 -11.68 3.94 11.05
C TRP A 282 -10.38 3.24 10.65
N ARG A 283 -10.13 2.02 11.15
CA ARG A 283 -8.97 1.21 10.78
C ARG A 283 -8.99 0.84 9.30
N ASP A 284 -10.15 0.44 8.78
CA ASP A 284 -10.28 -0.12 7.45
C ASP A 284 -10.23 0.95 6.35
N ILE A 285 -10.72 2.18 6.61
CA ILE A 285 -10.71 3.29 5.63
C ILE A 285 -9.36 4.02 5.56
N ASN A 286 -8.65 4.20 6.69
CA ASN A 286 -7.39 4.95 6.70
C ASN A 286 -6.33 4.44 5.69
N PRO A 287 -6.16 3.13 5.46
CA PRO A 287 -5.25 2.63 4.43
C PRO A 287 -5.73 2.84 3.00
N LEU A 288 -7.05 2.95 2.79
CA LEU A 288 -7.66 3.12 1.48
C LEU A 288 -7.65 4.59 1.04
N LEU A 289 -7.93 5.50 1.96
CA LEU A 289 -7.70 6.93 1.81
C LEU A 289 -6.43 7.29 2.57
N PHE A 290 -5.28 6.87 2.00
CA PHE A 290 -3.97 6.92 2.66
C PHE A 290 -3.57 8.34 3.07
N GLU A 291 -3.91 9.34 2.25
CA GLU A 291 -3.77 10.76 2.52
C GLU A 291 -5.09 11.46 2.24
N SER A 292 -5.83 11.79 3.28
CA SER A 292 -7.08 12.53 3.14
C SER A 292 -6.80 14.01 2.94
N ALA A 293 -7.35 14.61 1.88
CA ALA A 293 -7.19 16.04 1.62
C ALA A 293 -7.92 16.92 2.65
N LEU A 294 -8.98 16.39 3.29
CA LEU A 294 -9.71 17.03 4.38
C LEU A 294 -9.96 16.04 5.52
N PRO A 295 -9.99 16.49 6.79
CA PRO A 295 -10.41 15.67 7.90
C PRO A 295 -11.86 15.20 7.76
N ILE A 296 -12.14 13.96 8.15
CA ILE A 296 -13.47 13.34 8.07
C ILE A 296 -13.87 12.87 9.47
N LEU A 297 -15.09 13.17 9.90
CA LEU A 297 -15.63 12.71 11.15
C LEU A 297 -16.31 11.35 10.98
N ILE A 298 -15.89 10.36 11.73
CA ILE A 298 -16.61 9.10 11.90
C ILE A 298 -17.48 9.25 13.17
N TYR A 299 -18.77 9.03 13.02
CA TYR A 299 -19.72 9.11 14.13
C TYR A 299 -20.45 7.77 14.31
N GLU A 300 -20.19 7.10 15.43
CA GLU A 300 -20.85 5.88 15.84
C GLU A 300 -22.11 6.21 16.62
N ASN A 301 -23.27 5.93 16.05
CA ASN A 301 -24.56 6.23 16.66
C ASN A 301 -25.45 4.97 16.87
N ARG A 302 -24.81 3.78 16.97
CA ARG A 302 -25.50 2.50 17.24
C ARG A 302 -25.50 2.10 18.73
N GLY A 303 -25.07 3.01 19.61
CA GLY A 303 -25.10 2.79 21.06
C GLY A 303 -24.04 1.82 21.59
N TYR A 304 -22.83 1.82 21.01
CA TYR A 304 -21.68 1.16 21.61
C TYR A 304 -21.18 1.97 22.81
N GLY A 305 -20.87 1.27 23.90
CA GLY A 305 -20.32 1.88 25.11
C GLY A 305 -18.80 1.69 25.22
N GLY A 306 -18.18 2.49 26.10
CA GLY A 306 -16.76 2.32 26.47
C GLY A 306 -15.76 3.15 25.66
N HIS A 307 -16.17 3.76 24.55
CA HIS A 307 -15.32 4.60 23.71
C HIS A 307 -16.02 5.90 23.33
N SER A 308 -15.25 6.85 22.78
CA SER A 308 -15.84 8.05 22.18
C SER A 308 -16.68 7.65 20.97
N SER A 309 -17.90 8.17 20.88
CA SER A 309 -18.77 7.95 19.72
C SER A 309 -18.28 8.65 18.45
N THR A 310 -17.23 9.44 18.53
CA THR A 310 -16.68 10.18 17.39
C THR A 310 -15.17 10.02 17.28
N LYS A 311 -14.66 9.89 16.05
CA LYS A 311 -13.23 9.85 15.77
C LYS A 311 -12.94 10.53 14.43
N VAL A 312 -11.89 11.34 14.37
CA VAL A 312 -11.47 11.98 13.12
C VAL A 312 -10.55 11.04 12.34
N MET A 313 -10.82 10.90 11.05
CA MET A 313 -9.99 10.21 10.09
C MET A 313 -9.20 11.20 9.27
N LEU A 314 -7.89 10.97 9.13
CA LEU A 314 -6.92 11.84 8.44
C LEU A 314 -6.13 11.11 7.35
N GLY A 315 -6.28 9.79 7.26
CA GLY A 315 -5.44 8.93 6.43
C GLY A 315 -4.14 8.48 7.13
N ASN A 316 -3.59 7.37 6.68
CA ASN A 316 -2.41 6.77 7.32
C ASN A 316 -1.16 7.65 7.21
N ARG A 317 -0.98 8.44 6.16
CA ARG A 317 0.16 9.37 6.06
C ARG A 317 0.20 10.36 7.22
N THR A 318 -0.94 11.02 7.50
CA THR A 318 -1.01 11.97 8.61
C THR A 318 -0.86 11.26 9.96
N ARG A 319 -1.43 10.06 10.11
CA ARG A 319 -1.23 9.24 11.31
C ARG A 319 0.23 8.89 11.53
N LEU A 320 0.93 8.43 10.50
CA LEU A 320 2.36 8.14 10.56
C LEU A 320 3.19 9.36 10.95
N ALA A 321 2.79 10.56 10.53
CA ALA A 321 3.49 11.79 10.90
C ALA A 321 3.18 12.24 12.34
N LEU A 322 1.95 12.04 12.83
CA LEU A 322 1.54 12.37 14.20
C LEU A 322 2.17 11.42 15.23
N ASP A 323 2.19 10.12 14.91
CA ASP A 323 2.60 9.05 15.82
C ASP A 323 4.04 8.56 15.51
N ALA A 324 4.75 9.24 14.61
CA ALA A 324 6.04 8.80 14.06
C ALA A 324 7.09 8.51 15.12
N ASN A 325 7.17 9.33 16.17
CA ASN A 325 8.21 9.21 17.19
C ASN A 325 8.07 7.94 18.06
N GLU A 326 6.86 7.40 18.15
CA GLU A 326 6.60 6.21 18.98
C GLU A 326 6.73 4.91 18.17
N HIS A 327 6.46 4.96 16.88
CA HIS A 327 6.24 3.77 16.07
C HIS A 327 7.24 3.57 14.94
N ILE A 328 7.89 4.62 14.46
CA ILE A 328 8.80 4.57 13.33
C ILE A 328 10.25 4.56 13.81
N GLU A 329 10.97 3.48 13.55
CA GLU A 329 12.40 3.38 13.85
C GLU A 329 13.25 4.05 12.76
N PHE A 330 12.81 3.98 11.51
CA PHE A 330 13.55 4.52 10.38
C PHE A 330 12.60 4.95 9.28
N GLN A 331 12.90 6.08 8.64
CA GLN A 331 12.21 6.51 7.43
C GLN A 331 13.20 7.06 6.41
N LYS A 332 12.91 6.83 5.14
CA LYS A 332 13.72 7.32 4.03
C LYS A 332 12.87 7.62 2.81
N SER A 333 13.16 8.76 2.17
CA SER A 333 12.53 9.16 0.92
C SER A 333 13.37 8.71 -0.26
N PHE A 334 12.72 8.36 -1.37
CA PHE A 334 13.33 8.01 -2.64
C PHE A 334 12.54 8.64 -3.77
N GLN A 335 13.13 8.67 -4.95
CA GLN A 335 12.47 9.15 -6.16
C GLN A 335 12.83 8.30 -7.36
N ILE A 336 11.83 7.93 -8.13
CA ILE A 336 11.98 7.25 -9.43
C ILE A 336 11.58 8.22 -10.52
N ASN A 337 12.44 8.38 -11.54
CA ASN A 337 12.11 9.12 -12.75
C ASN A 337 11.62 8.14 -13.81
N LEU A 338 10.31 8.09 -14.01
CA LEU A 338 9.67 7.17 -14.93
C LEU A 338 8.45 7.84 -15.58
N PHE A 339 8.10 7.46 -16.80
CA PHE A 339 6.95 8.00 -17.54
C PHE A 339 6.99 9.53 -17.70
N ASN A 340 8.18 10.11 -17.85
CA ASN A 340 8.44 11.55 -17.88
C ASN A 340 7.95 12.28 -16.62
N SER A 341 7.94 11.61 -15.50
CA SER A 341 7.46 12.13 -14.22
C SER A 341 8.36 11.68 -13.08
N ASN A 342 8.41 12.50 -12.03
CA ASN A 342 9.05 12.16 -10.78
C ASN A 342 8.02 11.45 -9.88
N ILE A 343 8.33 10.24 -9.45
CA ILE A 343 7.48 9.42 -8.58
C ILE A 343 8.14 9.39 -7.21
N PRO A 344 7.62 10.14 -6.22
CA PRO A 344 8.13 10.09 -4.86
C PRO A 344 7.79 8.76 -4.19
N ILE A 345 8.73 8.26 -3.40
CA ILE A 345 8.57 7.03 -2.62
C ILE A 345 9.00 7.34 -1.19
N GLN A 346 8.17 6.95 -0.24
CA GLN A 346 8.47 7.03 1.18
C GLN A 346 8.50 5.63 1.77
N VAL A 347 9.62 5.31 2.43
CA VAL A 347 9.80 4.04 3.15
C VAL A 347 9.75 4.31 4.64
N TYR A 348 8.96 3.53 5.35
CA TYR A 348 8.86 3.50 6.80
C TYR A 348 9.27 2.13 7.31
N LEU A 349 10.10 2.09 8.34
CA LEU A 349 10.36 0.88 9.13
C LEU A 349 9.81 1.09 10.53
N PHE A 350 8.91 0.22 10.92
CA PHE A 350 8.30 0.25 12.24
C PHE A 350 9.20 -0.42 13.27
N ASN A 351 9.17 0.06 14.51
CA ASN A 351 9.77 -0.64 15.63
C ASN A 351 8.97 -1.92 15.95
N ARG A 352 9.56 -2.85 16.67
CA ARG A 352 8.94 -4.16 16.96
C ARG A 352 7.84 -4.11 18.00
N GLU A 353 7.85 -3.11 18.86
CA GLU A 353 6.87 -2.95 19.93
C GLU A 353 5.55 -2.38 19.41
N THR A 354 5.56 -1.86 18.20
CA THR A 354 4.43 -1.18 17.60
C THR A 354 3.46 -2.17 16.98
N GLN A 355 2.18 -1.88 17.12
CA GLN A 355 1.13 -2.53 16.35
C GLN A 355 1.14 -2.06 14.87
N ASN A 356 2.24 -2.35 14.17
CA ASN A 356 2.41 -2.07 12.73
C ASN A 356 1.27 -2.63 11.86
N LYS A 357 0.49 -3.56 12.40
CA LYS A 357 -0.70 -4.15 11.77
C LYS A 357 -1.75 -3.12 11.39
N GLU A 358 -1.87 -2.03 12.13
CA GLU A 358 -2.80 -0.94 11.80
C GLU A 358 -2.42 -0.20 10.52
N PHE A 359 -1.14 -0.21 10.13
CA PHE A 359 -0.63 0.50 8.96
C PHE A 359 -0.40 -0.44 7.78
N ILE A 360 0.12 -1.64 8.03
CA ILE A 360 0.53 -2.58 6.98
C ILE A 360 -0.66 -3.44 6.51
N LEU A 361 -1.51 -3.94 7.41
CA LEU A 361 -2.69 -4.80 7.12
C LEU A 361 -2.42 -5.88 6.06
N GLY A 362 -1.23 -6.50 6.12
CA GLY A 362 -0.81 -7.50 5.13
C GLY A 362 -0.27 -6.94 3.81
N LYS A 363 -0.30 -5.61 3.60
CA LYS A 363 0.12 -4.92 2.38
C LYS A 363 1.32 -4.03 2.69
N SER A 364 2.48 -4.38 2.17
CA SER A 364 3.73 -3.65 2.46
C SER A 364 4.08 -2.58 1.43
N VAL A 365 3.49 -2.60 0.25
CA VAL A 365 3.63 -1.53 -0.74
C VAL A 365 2.26 -0.99 -1.06
N VAL A 366 2.08 0.33 -0.99
CA VAL A 366 0.86 1.02 -1.39
C VAL A 366 1.15 2.02 -2.51
N TYR A 367 0.36 1.96 -3.56
CA TYR A 367 0.41 2.88 -4.69
C TYR A 367 -0.75 3.87 -4.56
N THR A 368 -0.43 5.15 -4.43
CA THR A 368 -1.43 6.20 -4.24
C THR A 368 -1.57 7.10 -5.46
N LEU A 369 -2.76 7.64 -5.64
CA LEU A 369 -3.06 8.70 -6.61
C LEU A 369 -3.90 9.76 -5.93
N ASN A 370 -3.37 10.96 -5.79
CA ASN A 370 -4.01 12.05 -5.06
C ASN A 370 -4.48 11.63 -3.66
N GLY A 371 -3.63 10.89 -2.94
CA GLY A 371 -3.88 10.45 -1.58
C GLY A 371 -4.74 9.18 -1.44
N GLN A 372 -5.44 8.74 -2.48
CA GLN A 372 -6.21 7.50 -2.45
C GLN A 372 -5.36 6.31 -2.90
N THR A 373 -5.42 5.20 -2.19
CA THR A 373 -4.77 3.95 -2.56
C THR A 373 -5.44 3.36 -3.79
N GLN A 374 -4.65 3.06 -4.82
CA GLN A 374 -5.12 2.51 -6.09
C GLN A 374 -4.73 1.05 -6.27
N GLY A 375 -3.88 0.54 -5.40
CA GLY A 375 -3.43 -0.83 -5.38
C GLY A 375 -2.34 -1.01 -4.34
N ALA A 376 -2.04 -2.27 -4.03
CA ALA A 376 -1.03 -2.59 -3.04
C ALA A 376 -0.39 -3.96 -3.34
N GLU A 377 0.84 -4.17 -2.83
CA GLU A 377 1.49 -5.47 -2.86
C GLU A 377 1.63 -6.05 -1.46
N ALA A 378 1.59 -7.38 -1.40
CA ALA A 378 1.69 -8.12 -0.16
C ALA A 378 3.10 -8.03 0.44
N LYS A 379 3.24 -8.40 1.70
CA LYS A 379 4.52 -8.47 2.43
C LYS A 379 5.57 -9.34 1.75
N THR A 380 5.16 -10.28 0.89
CA THR A 380 6.05 -11.13 0.09
C THR A 380 6.94 -10.31 -0.84
N PHE A 381 6.50 -9.16 -1.32
CA PHE A 381 7.34 -8.24 -2.09
C PHE A 381 8.61 -7.85 -1.33
N ILE A 382 8.48 -7.52 -0.04
CA ILE A 382 9.64 -7.13 0.78
C ILE A 382 10.62 -8.29 0.96
N SER A 383 10.11 -9.51 1.20
CA SER A 383 10.97 -10.67 1.50
C SER A 383 11.51 -11.35 0.25
N GLN A 384 10.71 -11.47 -0.82
CA GLN A 384 11.07 -12.22 -2.01
C GLN A 384 11.74 -11.35 -3.07
N ASP A 385 11.12 -10.21 -3.41
CA ASP A 385 11.62 -9.36 -4.49
C ASP A 385 12.76 -8.44 -4.02
N LEU A 386 12.67 -7.84 -2.82
CA LEU A 386 13.73 -7.02 -2.27
C LEU A 386 14.80 -7.82 -1.52
N GLY A 387 14.52 -9.06 -1.12
CA GLY A 387 15.40 -9.89 -0.31
C GLY A 387 15.49 -9.47 1.17
N PHE A 388 14.60 -8.61 1.66
CA PHE A 388 14.59 -8.11 3.04
C PHE A 388 13.64 -8.93 3.92
N ARG A 389 14.10 -10.09 4.37
CA ARG A 389 13.31 -11.08 5.09
C ARG A 389 12.91 -10.63 6.49
N ASN A 390 13.86 -9.99 7.18
CA ASN A 390 13.68 -9.56 8.56
C ASN A 390 12.90 -8.24 8.64
N LEU A 391 12.81 -7.49 7.53
CA LEU A 391 11.99 -6.28 7.43
C LEU A 391 10.57 -6.55 6.91
N ARG A 392 10.26 -7.76 6.49
CA ARG A 392 8.97 -8.15 5.88
C ARG A 392 7.76 -7.64 6.64
N ASP A 393 7.74 -7.80 7.96
CA ASP A 393 6.61 -7.45 8.81
C ASP A 393 6.69 -6.02 9.37
N TYR A 394 7.76 -5.29 9.06
CA TYR A 394 8.04 -3.97 9.62
C TYR A 394 8.16 -2.87 8.58
N MET A 395 8.20 -3.19 7.29
CA MET A 395 8.43 -2.24 6.22
C MET A 395 7.15 -1.88 5.48
N LEU A 396 6.87 -0.57 5.38
CA LEU A 396 5.82 0.00 4.54
C LEU A 396 6.46 0.90 3.50
N VAL A 397 6.10 0.70 2.24
CA VAL A 397 6.55 1.49 1.09
C VAL A 397 5.36 2.22 0.49
N CYS A 398 5.40 3.54 0.43
CA CYS A 398 4.36 4.37 -0.18
C CYS A 398 4.90 4.95 -1.48
N VAL A 399 4.22 4.69 -2.58
CA VAL A 399 4.57 5.13 -3.93
C VAL A 399 3.52 6.13 -4.39
N ASP A 400 3.87 7.41 -4.45
CA ASP A 400 2.93 8.46 -4.88
C ASP A 400 2.97 8.66 -6.40
N CYS A 401 1.92 8.20 -7.07
CA CYS A 401 1.74 8.30 -8.51
C CYS A 401 0.96 9.55 -8.94
N SER A 402 0.80 10.55 -8.06
CA SER A 402 -0.04 11.74 -8.35
C SER A 402 0.47 12.59 -9.51
N GLN A 403 1.77 12.52 -9.82
CA GLN A 403 2.40 13.33 -10.86
C GLN A 403 2.56 12.60 -12.21
N ILE A 404 2.23 11.32 -12.31
CA ILE A 404 2.34 10.60 -13.57
C ILE A 404 1.33 11.10 -14.59
N GLY A 405 1.72 11.08 -15.88
CA GLY A 405 0.90 11.57 -16.98
C GLY A 405 -0.39 10.75 -17.19
N THR A 406 -1.36 11.33 -17.89
CA THR A 406 -2.70 10.72 -18.08
C THR A 406 -2.63 9.33 -18.70
N THR A 407 -1.79 9.14 -19.72
CA THR A 407 -1.61 7.83 -20.39
C THR A 407 -1.10 6.78 -19.42
N ALA A 408 -0.05 7.08 -18.64
CA ALA A 408 0.49 6.17 -17.66
C ALA A 408 -0.55 5.83 -16.56
N ARG A 409 -1.36 6.81 -16.12
CA ARG A 409 -2.47 6.57 -15.17
C ARG A 409 -3.49 5.58 -15.72
N GLN A 410 -3.91 5.74 -16.98
CA GLN A 410 -4.89 4.87 -17.61
C GLN A 410 -4.37 3.45 -17.80
N GLU A 411 -3.08 3.29 -18.08
CA GLU A 411 -2.45 1.98 -18.26
C GLU A 411 -2.07 1.30 -16.93
N LEU A 412 -1.86 2.07 -15.86
CA LEU A 412 -1.43 1.53 -14.57
C LEU A 412 -2.60 1.19 -13.65
N PHE A 413 -3.67 2.01 -13.62
CA PHE A 413 -4.74 1.89 -12.64
C PHE A 413 -6.03 1.34 -13.22
N MET A 414 -6.70 0.48 -12.47
CA MET A 414 -8.06 0.03 -12.77
C MET A 414 -9.10 1.06 -12.33
N ALA A 415 -10.27 1.02 -12.95
CA ALA A 415 -11.39 1.89 -12.55
C ALA A 415 -11.93 1.53 -11.15
N SER A 416 -11.81 0.27 -10.73
CA SER A 416 -12.17 -0.23 -9.40
C SER A 416 -11.25 0.25 -8.27
N ARG A 417 -10.06 0.76 -8.60
CA ARG A 417 -9.05 1.29 -7.66
C ARG A 417 -8.65 0.32 -6.55
N ASP A 418 -8.73 -0.98 -6.80
CA ASP A 418 -8.37 -2.04 -5.85
C ASP A 418 -7.06 -2.74 -6.20
N ARG A 419 -6.61 -2.62 -7.46
CA ARG A 419 -5.39 -3.26 -7.96
C ARG A 419 -4.82 -2.53 -9.16
N LEU A 420 -3.55 -2.78 -9.44
CA LEU A 420 -2.86 -2.29 -10.62
C LEU A 420 -3.12 -3.21 -11.81
N LYS A 421 -3.20 -2.61 -13.01
CA LYS A 421 -3.24 -3.37 -14.26
C LYS A 421 -1.89 -4.03 -14.51
N GLN A 422 -1.89 -5.34 -14.71
CA GLN A 422 -0.70 -6.08 -15.09
C GLN A 422 -0.34 -5.75 -16.55
N GLY A 423 0.74 -5.01 -16.76
CA GLY A 423 1.17 -4.55 -18.08
C GLY A 423 2.55 -3.91 -18.04
N LYS A 424 3.02 -3.40 -19.18
CA LYS A 424 4.37 -2.82 -19.32
C LYS A 424 4.65 -1.74 -18.28
N PHE A 425 3.72 -0.81 -18.05
CA PHE A 425 3.90 0.27 -17.08
C PHE A 425 4.04 -0.24 -15.65
N TYR A 426 3.25 -1.24 -15.26
CA TYR A 426 3.38 -1.86 -13.94
C TYR A 426 4.72 -2.57 -13.79
N THR A 427 5.12 -3.36 -14.78
CA THR A 427 6.38 -4.10 -14.75
C THR A 427 7.57 -3.15 -14.65
N GLU A 428 7.58 -2.05 -15.42
CA GLU A 428 8.65 -1.04 -15.35
C GLU A 428 8.70 -0.32 -14.00
N LEU A 429 7.55 0.07 -13.45
CA LEU A 429 7.48 0.72 -12.14
C LEU A 429 7.93 -0.22 -11.04
N ARG A 430 7.44 -1.47 -11.06
CA ARG A 430 7.79 -2.49 -10.08
C ARG A 430 9.27 -2.84 -10.12
N GLN A 431 9.83 -3.05 -11.33
CA GLN A 431 11.26 -3.33 -11.47
C GLN A 431 12.11 -2.16 -10.99
N SER A 432 11.72 -0.92 -11.30
CA SER A 432 12.42 0.27 -10.82
C SER A 432 12.42 0.38 -9.31
N LEU A 433 11.30 0.01 -8.69
CA LEU A 433 11.15 0.00 -7.23
C LEU A 433 12.05 -1.07 -6.60
N ILE A 434 12.08 -2.27 -7.17
CA ILE A 434 12.96 -3.36 -6.75
C ILE A 434 14.42 -2.93 -6.85
N ASP A 435 14.84 -2.43 -7.99
CA ASP A 435 16.22 -2.00 -8.23
C ASP A 435 16.66 -0.93 -7.23
N LEU A 436 15.81 0.06 -7.00
CA LEU A 436 16.11 1.16 -6.10
C LEU A 436 16.24 0.71 -4.64
N LEU A 437 15.24 -0.03 -4.15
CA LEU A 437 15.18 -0.40 -2.75
C LEU A 437 16.14 -1.55 -2.39
N SER A 438 16.27 -2.57 -3.25
CA SER A 438 17.14 -3.72 -2.98
C SER A 438 18.62 -3.35 -2.96
N HIS A 439 19.04 -2.26 -3.62
CA HIS A 439 20.42 -1.80 -3.65
C HIS A 439 20.73 -0.69 -2.63
N ASP A 440 19.75 -0.23 -1.89
CA ASP A 440 19.95 0.81 -0.89
C ASP A 440 20.78 0.28 0.30
N THR A 441 21.85 1.00 0.62
CA THR A 441 22.80 0.61 1.68
C THR A 441 22.20 0.66 3.06
N HIS A 442 21.37 1.66 3.36
CA HIS A 442 20.74 1.81 4.67
C HIS A 442 19.69 0.74 4.93
N LEU A 443 18.89 0.40 3.91
CA LEU A 443 17.91 -0.70 4.03
C LEU A 443 18.61 -2.05 4.22
N LYS A 444 19.74 -2.29 3.52
CA LYS A 444 20.57 -3.49 3.75
C LYS A 444 21.14 -3.52 5.17
N GLN A 445 21.60 -2.38 5.67
CA GLN A 445 22.08 -2.29 7.05
C GLN A 445 20.94 -2.55 8.04
N LYS A 446 19.76 -1.97 7.84
CA LYS A 446 18.59 -2.23 8.69
C LYS A 446 18.16 -3.70 8.64
N GLU A 447 18.17 -4.34 7.49
CA GLU A 447 17.93 -5.78 7.36
C GLU A 447 18.90 -6.59 8.24
N GLN A 448 20.19 -6.23 8.30
CA GLN A 448 21.18 -6.90 9.17
C GLN A 448 20.93 -6.61 10.65
N GLU A 449 20.57 -5.36 10.99
CA GLU A 449 20.23 -4.99 12.38
C GLU A 449 19.02 -5.77 12.89
N TYR A 450 17.96 -5.85 12.07
CA TYR A 450 16.75 -6.61 12.41
C TYR A 450 17.03 -8.12 12.50
N LYS A 451 17.86 -8.65 11.62
CA LYS A 451 18.34 -10.04 11.69
C LYS A 451 19.03 -10.30 13.05
N GLY A 452 19.93 -9.42 13.46
CA GLY A 452 20.63 -9.55 14.75
C GLY A 452 19.69 -9.51 15.96
N ARG A 453 18.59 -8.75 15.88
CA ARG A 453 17.56 -8.68 16.93
C ARG A 453 16.71 -9.96 16.98
N VAL A 454 16.29 -10.49 15.85
CA VAL A 454 15.55 -11.76 15.77
C VAL A 454 16.34 -12.89 16.42
N PHE A 455 17.65 -12.93 16.21
CA PHE A 455 18.53 -13.94 16.82
C PHE A 455 18.63 -13.86 18.34
N ARG A 456 18.35 -12.71 18.95
CA ARG A 456 18.40 -12.56 20.42
C ARG A 456 17.09 -12.97 21.11
N GLU A 457 15.95 -12.86 20.43
CA GLU A 457 14.61 -13.03 21.01
C GLU A 457 14.05 -14.45 20.89
N THR A 458 14.52 -15.24 19.91
CA THR A 458 14.05 -16.64 19.69
C THR A 458 14.89 -17.67 20.44
N GLY A 459 15.23 -17.39 21.70
CA GLY A 459 16.14 -18.24 22.49
C GLY A 459 15.75 -19.72 22.56
N GLU A 460 14.49 -20.05 22.82
CA GLU A 460 14.06 -21.44 23.03
C GLU A 460 14.05 -22.30 21.74
N ASP A 461 13.55 -21.76 20.62
CA ASP A 461 13.55 -22.47 19.34
C ASP A 461 14.97 -22.56 18.75
N LYS A 462 15.82 -21.59 19.04
CA LYS A 462 17.23 -21.59 18.62
C LYS A 462 18.04 -22.67 19.34
N ASP A 463 17.87 -22.80 20.64
CA ASP A 463 18.59 -23.81 21.42
C ASP A 463 18.13 -25.21 21.00
N MET A 464 16.86 -25.39 20.67
CA MET A 464 16.32 -26.64 20.14
C MET A 464 16.91 -26.97 18.76
N VAL A 465 16.94 -26.02 17.84
CA VAL A 465 17.49 -26.19 16.49
C VAL A 465 19.01 -26.38 16.53
N GLN A 466 19.73 -25.62 17.35
CA GLN A 466 21.19 -25.82 17.55
C GLN A 466 21.51 -27.16 18.22
N SER A 467 20.71 -27.57 19.21
CA SER A 467 20.85 -28.89 19.84
C SER A 467 20.62 -30.02 18.84
N LEU A 468 19.63 -29.91 17.97
CA LEU A 468 19.40 -30.85 16.86
C LEU A 468 20.60 -30.89 15.92
N PHE A 469 21.12 -29.70 15.55
CA PHE A 469 22.24 -29.59 14.63
C PHE A 469 23.54 -30.15 15.22
N SER A 470 23.82 -29.89 16.50
CA SER A 470 25.00 -30.46 17.20
C SER A 470 24.94 -31.97 17.25
N LYS A 471 23.77 -32.58 17.43
CA LYS A 471 23.55 -34.02 17.39
C LYS A 471 23.72 -34.59 15.97
N LEU A 472 23.28 -33.88 14.95
CA LEU A 472 23.47 -34.27 13.54
C LEU A 472 24.94 -34.16 13.12
N GLN A 473 25.67 -33.17 13.60
CA GLN A 473 27.11 -33.01 13.34
C GLN A 473 27.98 -34.11 13.97
N GLY A 474 27.48 -34.84 14.94
CA GLY A 474 28.18 -35.98 15.55
C GLY A 474 28.35 -37.18 14.60
N ASN A 475 27.56 -37.28 13.52
CA ASN A 475 27.64 -38.36 12.55
C ASN A 475 28.57 -37.99 11.38
N GLN A 476 29.63 -38.79 11.17
CA GLN A 476 30.64 -38.54 10.12
C GLN A 476 30.08 -38.60 8.70
N ASP A 477 29.03 -39.39 8.45
CA ASP A 477 28.41 -39.49 7.13
C ASP A 477 27.54 -38.30 6.82
N ILE A 478 26.84 -37.79 7.82
CA ILE A 478 26.12 -36.52 7.73
C ILE A 478 27.08 -35.34 7.55
N LYS A 479 28.24 -35.32 8.26
CA LYS A 479 29.29 -34.34 8.03
C LYS A 479 29.82 -34.37 6.61
N LYS A 480 30.01 -35.53 6.02
CA LYS A 480 30.46 -35.68 4.62
C LYS A 480 29.40 -35.21 3.62
N MET A 481 28.12 -35.49 3.85
CA MET A 481 27.02 -34.95 3.04
C MET A 481 26.97 -33.42 3.08
N PHE A 482 27.30 -32.84 4.20
CA PHE A 482 27.29 -31.42 4.43
C PHE A 482 28.58 -30.68 4.07
N SER A 483 29.74 -31.35 3.94
CA SER A 483 31.06 -30.76 3.71
C SER A 483 31.64 -31.00 2.30
N GLY A 484 30.88 -31.54 1.37
CA GLY A 484 31.33 -31.71 -0.02
C GLY A 484 31.62 -30.38 -0.70
N ASN A 485 32.70 -30.30 -1.51
CA ASN A 485 33.23 -29.08 -2.15
C ASN A 485 32.25 -28.29 -3.05
N ASN A 486 31.06 -28.83 -3.29
CA ASN A 486 29.93 -28.19 -3.99
C ASN A 486 28.60 -28.55 -3.29
N GLY A 487 28.62 -28.77 -1.99
CA GLY A 487 27.46 -29.28 -1.26
C GLY A 487 26.32 -28.26 -1.13
N ALA A 488 25.11 -28.78 -1.04
CA ALA A 488 23.86 -28.06 -0.81
C ALA A 488 23.90 -27.07 0.37
N LEU A 489 24.86 -27.17 1.26
CA LEU A 489 25.12 -26.25 2.36
C LEU A 489 25.67 -24.89 1.96
N SER A 490 26.20 -24.72 0.75
CA SER A 490 26.64 -23.40 0.26
C SER A 490 25.49 -22.40 0.18
N PHE A 491 24.25 -22.89 0.10
CA PHE A 491 23.02 -22.07 0.14
C PHE A 491 22.61 -21.64 1.54
N PHE A 492 23.10 -22.32 2.58
CA PHE A 492 22.81 -22.03 3.99
C PHE A 492 23.94 -21.28 4.68
N THR A 493 25.09 -21.13 4.02
CA THR A 493 26.27 -20.50 4.62
C THR A 493 26.45 -19.10 4.08
N LYS A 494 26.27 -18.07 4.93
CA LYS A 494 26.83 -16.74 4.67
C LYS A 494 28.25 -16.69 5.23
N LYS A 495 29.19 -16.22 4.42
CA LYS A 495 30.54 -15.93 4.87
C LYS A 495 30.52 -14.77 5.87
N VAL A 496 30.82 -15.02 7.12
CA VAL A 496 30.91 -13.99 8.18
C VAL A 496 32.36 -13.94 8.68
N LYS A 497 32.87 -12.74 8.87
CA LYS A 497 34.20 -12.55 9.50
C LYS A 497 34.15 -13.10 10.92
N LYS A 498 35.08 -14.01 11.28
CA LYS A 498 35.25 -14.39 12.69
C LYS A 498 35.58 -13.14 13.50
N PRO A 499 35.01 -12.94 14.69
CA PRO A 499 35.51 -11.98 15.63
C PRO A 499 36.91 -12.46 16.06
N ILE A 500 37.90 -11.60 15.95
CA ILE A 500 39.26 -11.85 16.45
C ILE A 500 39.14 -12.08 17.95
N PRO A 501 39.76 -13.14 18.54
CA PRO A 501 39.73 -13.35 19.99
C PRO A 501 40.29 -12.12 20.71
N SER A 502 39.65 -11.76 21.80
CA SER A 502 39.84 -10.51 22.54
C SER A 502 41.26 -10.36 23.22
N GLU A 503 42.19 -11.21 22.96
CA GLU A 503 43.56 -11.16 23.60
C GLU A 503 44.63 -10.53 22.72
N GLU A 504 44.44 -10.30 21.41
CA GLU A 504 45.44 -9.66 20.54
C GLU A 504 45.18 -8.18 20.25
N LEU A 505 44.16 -7.57 20.83
CA LEU A 505 43.83 -6.15 20.66
C LEU A 505 44.39 -5.26 21.78
N ARG A 506 45.59 -5.53 22.22
CA ARG A 506 46.31 -4.58 23.10
C ARG A 506 47.52 -3.94 22.43
N THR A 507 47.37 -3.46 21.22
CA THR A 507 48.27 -2.43 20.67
C THR A 507 47.49 -1.57 19.69
N GLY A 508 47.12 -0.40 20.16
CA GLY A 508 46.89 0.86 19.49
C GLY A 508 46.45 0.87 18.03
N LYS A 509 45.15 0.71 17.76
CA LYS A 509 44.47 1.52 16.76
C LYS A 509 43.17 1.98 17.40
N GLU A 510 43.16 3.27 17.73
CA GLU A 510 41.91 3.97 18.08
C GLU A 510 40.85 3.71 16.99
N GLU A 511 39.76 3.05 17.37
CA GLU A 511 38.53 3.13 16.61
C GLU A 511 38.17 4.61 16.52
N LYS A 512 38.33 5.19 15.33
CA LYS A 512 37.79 6.50 15.05
C LYS A 512 36.26 6.39 15.32
N LYS A 513 35.85 6.90 16.48
CA LYS A 513 34.45 7.23 16.73
C LYS A 513 33.98 8.01 15.49
N LYS A 514 33.00 7.49 14.78
CA LYS A 514 32.30 8.28 13.74
C LYS A 514 31.87 9.57 14.42
N GLU A 515 32.48 10.66 14.04
CA GLU A 515 31.99 11.98 14.43
C GLU A 515 30.56 12.07 13.97
N ILE A 516 29.63 12.29 14.89
CA ILE A 516 28.25 12.58 14.59
C ILE A 516 28.27 13.90 13.83
N LYS A 517 28.23 13.85 12.49
CA LYS A 517 28.14 15.04 11.65
C LYS A 517 26.85 15.77 12.04
N LYS A 518 26.98 17.01 12.48
CA LYS A 518 25.85 17.84 12.84
C LYS A 518 25.11 18.22 11.54
N LEU A 519 24.01 17.52 11.26
CA LEU A 519 23.21 17.76 10.07
C LEU A 519 22.56 19.14 10.14
N LYS A 520 22.46 19.82 8.99
CA LYS A 520 21.94 21.18 8.85
C LYS A 520 20.57 21.18 8.20
N ARG A 521 19.78 22.17 8.47
CA ARG A 521 18.47 22.34 7.83
C ARG A 521 18.58 22.57 6.31
N TYR A 522 19.60 23.32 5.88
CA TYR A 522 19.86 23.63 4.48
C TYR A 522 21.20 23.05 4.04
N PRO A 523 21.28 22.52 2.80
CA PRO A 523 22.52 21.94 2.30
C PRO A 523 23.58 23.03 2.10
N THR A 524 24.74 22.86 2.70
CA THR A 524 25.94 23.69 2.45
C THR A 524 27.06 22.88 1.82
N LEU A 525 26.88 21.56 1.72
CA LEU A 525 27.81 20.62 1.13
C LEU A 525 27.05 19.64 0.22
N LEU A 526 27.54 19.49 -1.01
CA LEU A 526 27.16 18.43 -1.92
C LEU A 526 28.39 18.02 -2.73
N LYS A 527 28.90 16.81 -2.54
CA LYS A 527 30.08 16.30 -3.25
C LYS A 527 29.99 14.80 -3.49
N ILE A 528 30.76 14.28 -4.45
CA ILE A 528 30.87 12.84 -4.67
C ILE A 528 31.78 12.23 -3.60
N LYS A 529 31.30 11.18 -2.92
CA LYS A 529 32.03 10.51 -1.86
C LYS A 529 33.32 9.88 -2.37
N GLY A 530 34.43 10.17 -1.68
CA GLY A 530 35.74 9.64 -2.05
C GLY A 530 36.42 10.37 -3.22
N PHE A 531 35.86 11.50 -3.69
CA PHE A 531 36.45 12.38 -4.69
C PHE A 531 36.80 13.73 -4.08
N GLU A 532 38.09 14.01 -3.93
CA GLU A 532 38.57 15.22 -3.21
C GLU A 532 39.13 16.33 -4.12
N LYS A 533 39.26 16.06 -5.43
CA LYS A 533 39.88 17.03 -6.35
C LYS A 533 38.85 18.01 -6.92
N SER A 534 39.08 19.29 -6.73
CA SER A 534 38.24 20.38 -7.23
C SER A 534 38.44 20.73 -8.71
N ASP A 535 39.49 20.19 -9.37
CA ASP A 535 39.91 20.59 -10.71
C ASP A 535 39.84 19.46 -11.78
N GLU A 536 39.37 18.27 -11.41
CA GLU A 536 39.20 17.17 -12.37
C GLU A 536 37.75 16.71 -12.38
N ASP A 537 37.20 16.53 -13.57
CA ASP A 537 35.86 16.01 -13.76
C ASP A 537 35.76 14.55 -13.28
N PHE A 538 34.78 14.24 -12.46
CA PHE A 538 34.50 12.86 -12.07
C PHE A 538 33.90 12.09 -13.22
N ILE A 539 34.55 11.02 -13.66
CA ILE A 539 34.09 10.16 -14.75
C ILE A 539 33.68 8.79 -14.19
N LYS A 540 32.42 8.43 -14.42
CA LYS A 540 31.90 7.08 -14.12
C LYS A 540 31.69 6.32 -15.42
N VAL A 541 32.40 5.21 -15.57
CA VAL A 541 32.21 4.30 -16.70
C VAL A 541 31.11 3.29 -16.35
N ILE A 542 30.14 3.14 -17.25
CA ILE A 542 29.00 2.21 -17.10
C ILE A 542 28.91 1.38 -18.39
N HIS A 543 28.79 0.06 -18.25
CA HIS A 543 28.58 -0.83 -19.40
C HIS A 543 27.14 -0.69 -19.92
N LYS A 544 26.96 -0.79 -21.25
CA LYS A 544 25.62 -0.85 -21.86
C LYS A 544 24.87 -2.07 -21.30
N GLY A 545 23.67 -1.88 -20.75
CA GLY A 545 22.89 -2.91 -20.06
C GLY A 545 23.32 -3.16 -18.61
N GLY A 546 24.31 -2.41 -18.07
CA GLY A 546 24.73 -2.42 -16.68
C GLY A 546 24.17 -1.26 -15.88
N LYS A 547 24.43 -1.26 -14.57
CA LYS A 547 24.04 -0.17 -13.64
C LYS A 547 25.27 0.43 -12.99
N GLY A 548 25.28 1.75 -12.85
CA GLY A 548 26.30 2.49 -12.12
C GLY A 548 25.71 3.09 -10.84
N LYS A 549 26.50 3.14 -9.76
CA LYS A 549 26.12 3.82 -8.51
C LYS A 549 27.14 4.91 -8.21
N ILE A 550 26.62 6.10 -7.86
CA ILE A 550 27.41 7.22 -7.31
C ILE A 550 26.85 7.49 -5.92
N ILE A 551 27.73 7.64 -4.92
CA ILE A 551 27.37 8.04 -3.57
C ILE A 551 27.75 9.50 -3.40
N LEU A 552 26.79 10.33 -3.01
CA LEU A 552 27.02 11.73 -2.70
C LEU A 552 27.09 11.93 -1.18
N GLU A 553 27.98 12.81 -0.73
CA GLU A 553 28.01 13.31 0.65
C GLU A 553 27.32 14.67 0.71
N THR A 554 26.49 14.85 1.72
CA THR A 554 25.82 16.11 2.05
C THR A 554 25.77 16.32 3.54
N ASP A 555 25.46 17.52 3.98
CA ASP A 555 25.32 17.88 5.40
C ASP A 555 23.89 18.24 5.78
N VAL A 556 22.92 17.87 4.96
CA VAL A 556 21.51 18.22 5.15
C VAL A 556 20.77 17.12 5.93
N GLU A 557 19.71 17.52 6.63
CA GLU A 557 18.83 16.61 7.41
C GLU A 557 18.17 15.53 6.55
N ASN A 558 17.94 14.37 7.15
CA ASN A 558 17.24 13.25 6.49
C ASN A 558 15.84 13.62 5.99
N THR A 559 15.20 14.58 6.63
CA THR A 559 13.84 15.07 6.28
C THR A 559 13.83 16.13 5.18
N PHE A 560 14.95 16.47 4.57
CA PHE A 560 15.10 17.55 3.59
C PHE A 560 14.02 17.57 2.50
N LEU A 561 13.67 16.41 1.94
CA LEU A 561 12.65 16.28 0.89
C LEU A 561 11.23 16.15 1.45
N SER A 562 11.07 15.76 2.71
CA SER A 562 9.78 15.38 3.30
C SER A 562 9.31 16.27 4.44
N ARG A 563 10.16 17.24 4.87
CA ARG A 563 9.80 18.15 5.97
C ARG A 563 8.58 19.02 5.65
N SER A 564 7.86 19.40 6.68
CA SER A 564 6.56 20.07 6.57
C SER A 564 6.65 21.50 6.05
N ASP A 565 7.70 22.21 6.47
CA ASP A 565 7.95 23.58 6.10
C ASP A 565 9.23 23.65 5.26
N ASP A 566 9.18 24.40 4.18
CA ASP A 566 10.32 24.67 3.31
C ASP A 566 11.06 23.38 2.87
N ALA A 567 10.29 22.43 2.31
CA ALA A 567 10.85 21.20 1.75
C ALA A 567 11.80 21.52 0.59
N GLY A 568 12.98 20.89 0.61
CA GLY A 568 13.90 21.00 -0.50
C GLY A 568 13.51 20.13 -1.68
N SER A 569 14.18 20.32 -2.81
CA SER A 569 14.04 19.50 -4.00
C SER A 569 15.39 19.08 -4.54
N ILE A 570 15.38 17.97 -5.32
CA ILE A 570 16.55 17.49 -6.05
C ILE A 570 16.19 17.48 -7.52
N GLU A 571 16.96 18.19 -8.32
CA GLU A 571 16.85 18.20 -9.77
C GLU A 571 18.07 17.53 -10.39
N ILE A 572 17.81 16.64 -11.35
CA ILE A 572 18.85 15.92 -12.07
C ILE A 572 18.65 16.20 -13.56
N THR A 573 19.69 16.74 -14.20
CA THR A 573 19.71 17.02 -15.65
C THR A 573 20.81 16.21 -16.32
N THR A 574 20.53 15.66 -17.51
CA THR A 574 21.46 14.87 -18.28
C THR A 574 21.67 15.50 -19.65
N LEU A 575 22.90 15.94 -19.93
CA LEU A 575 23.28 16.52 -21.23
C LEU A 575 24.13 15.51 -22.02
N ASP A 576 23.83 15.34 -23.30
CA ASP A 576 24.53 14.44 -24.19
C ASP A 576 25.64 15.20 -24.94
N PHE A 577 26.88 14.76 -24.82
CA PHE A 577 28.05 15.31 -25.56
C PHE A 577 28.45 14.48 -26.77
N GLY A 578 27.68 13.44 -27.10
CA GLY A 578 27.97 12.53 -28.21
C GLY A 578 29.14 11.59 -27.97
N LYS A 579 29.68 10.99 -29.05
CA LYS A 579 30.78 10.03 -28.95
C LYS A 579 32.10 10.76 -28.79
N CYS A 580 32.82 10.41 -27.74
CA CYS A 580 34.17 10.91 -27.51
C CYS A 580 35.15 10.16 -28.46
N GLY A 581 35.53 10.79 -29.55
CA GLY A 581 36.61 10.31 -30.40
C GLY A 581 36.37 10.39 -31.89
N SER A 582 37.11 11.23 -32.51
CA SER A 582 37.58 11.46 -33.89
C SER A 582 36.94 12.64 -34.60
N ASP A 583 37.84 13.54 -34.97
CA ASP A 583 37.78 14.60 -35.96
C ASP A 583 36.92 15.86 -35.62
N GLY A 584 37.66 16.93 -35.36
CA GLY A 584 37.52 18.35 -35.71
C GLY A 584 36.16 18.95 -36.09
N GLY A 585 35.06 18.63 -35.38
CA GLY A 585 33.75 19.23 -35.62
C GLY A 585 33.32 20.00 -34.38
N GLY A 586 32.92 21.27 -34.54
CA GLY A 586 32.60 22.21 -33.49
C GLY A 586 31.57 21.66 -32.47
N TYR A 587 31.84 21.94 -31.21
CA TYR A 587 30.98 21.63 -30.10
C TYR A 587 29.63 22.34 -30.26
N HIS A 588 28.58 21.61 -30.63
CA HIS A 588 27.23 22.05 -30.38
C HIS A 588 26.96 21.84 -28.89
N LEU A 589 26.76 22.91 -28.15
CA LEU A 589 26.27 22.84 -26.77
C LEU A 589 24.88 22.17 -26.81
N PRO A 590 24.70 21.03 -26.13
CA PRO A 590 23.40 20.39 -26.09
C PRO A 590 22.42 21.29 -25.31
N THR A 591 21.26 21.51 -25.91
CA THR A 591 20.21 22.42 -25.37
C THR A 591 19.05 21.68 -24.72
N GLU A 592 19.00 20.36 -24.80
CA GLU A 592 17.91 19.54 -24.30
C GLU A 592 18.38 18.42 -23.37
N ASP A 593 17.53 18.05 -22.42
CA ASP A 593 17.80 16.97 -21.48
C ASP A 593 17.82 15.61 -22.22
N SER A 594 18.90 14.86 -22.04
CA SER A 594 19.10 13.60 -22.76
C SER A 594 18.29 12.46 -22.15
N LYS A 595 17.55 11.73 -22.98
CA LYS A 595 16.80 10.52 -22.57
C LYS A 595 17.64 9.24 -22.50
N LYS A 596 18.94 9.30 -22.78
CA LYS A 596 19.83 8.13 -22.85
C LYS A 596 20.13 7.48 -21.50
N LEU A 597 19.94 8.20 -20.38
CA LEU A 597 20.14 7.66 -19.03
C LEU A 597 18.82 7.61 -18.25
N ARG A 598 18.67 6.55 -17.50
CA ARG A 598 17.70 6.45 -16.43
C ARG A 598 18.43 6.71 -15.13
N VAL A 599 18.02 7.74 -14.38
CA VAL A 599 18.64 8.11 -13.12
C VAL A 599 17.62 8.00 -12.00
N GLN A 600 18.00 7.31 -10.92
CA GLN A 600 17.22 7.13 -9.70
C GLN A 600 18.06 7.57 -8.52
N PHE A 601 17.45 8.10 -7.47
CA PHE A 601 18.22 8.50 -6.29
C PHE A 601 17.44 8.27 -5.00
N SER A 602 18.21 8.08 -3.91
CA SER A 602 17.68 8.13 -2.54
C SER A 602 17.74 9.55 -2.02
N GLY A 603 16.81 9.91 -1.12
CA GLY A 603 16.93 11.14 -0.34
C GLY A 603 18.12 11.10 0.61
N PRO A 604 18.54 12.26 1.16
CA PRO A 604 19.59 12.32 2.15
C PRO A 604 19.30 11.45 3.36
N CYS A 605 20.28 10.68 3.80
CA CYS A 605 20.20 9.86 4.99
C CYS A 605 21.59 9.78 5.66
N GLU A 606 21.68 10.21 6.90
CA GLU A 606 22.96 10.26 7.67
C GLU A 606 24.11 10.98 6.93
N GLY A 607 23.77 11.97 6.12
CA GLY A 607 24.74 12.75 5.35
C GLY A 607 25.20 12.09 4.05
N GLU A 608 24.51 11.06 3.57
CA GLU A 608 24.80 10.40 2.30
C GLU A 608 23.54 10.29 1.43
N MET A 609 23.73 10.21 0.11
CA MET A 609 22.68 10.04 -0.88
C MET A 609 23.18 9.14 -2.00
N ASP A 610 22.38 8.13 -2.38
CA ASP A 610 22.72 7.21 -3.45
C ASP A 610 22.09 7.67 -4.77
N VAL A 611 22.86 7.66 -5.86
CA VAL A 611 22.39 7.91 -7.23
C VAL A 611 22.70 6.68 -8.08
N ILE A 612 21.66 6.06 -8.62
CA ILE A 612 21.75 4.89 -9.49
C ILE A 612 21.49 5.34 -10.93
N ILE A 613 22.37 4.93 -11.83
CA ILE A 613 22.38 5.34 -13.24
C ILE A 613 22.35 4.10 -14.10
N GLU A 614 21.43 4.04 -15.05
CA GLU A 614 21.24 2.94 -15.98
C GLU A 614 21.15 3.49 -17.41
N PRO A 615 22.01 3.03 -18.36
CA PRO A 615 21.88 3.37 -19.76
C PRO A 615 20.57 2.79 -20.33
N ARG A 616 19.80 3.61 -21.07
CA ARG A 616 18.62 3.15 -21.81
C ARG A 616 18.99 2.58 -23.17
N ASP A 617 18.03 2.04 -23.89
CA ASP A 617 18.22 1.43 -25.20
C ASP A 617 18.79 2.43 -26.22
N GLU A 618 18.46 3.71 -26.09
CA GLU A 618 18.93 4.81 -26.91
C GLU A 618 20.40 5.18 -26.67
N ALA A 619 21.00 4.71 -25.59
CA ALA A 619 22.41 4.94 -25.29
C ALA A 619 23.30 4.04 -26.15
N GLU A 620 24.34 4.60 -26.72
CA GLU A 620 25.31 3.89 -27.56
C GLU A 620 26.67 3.76 -26.85
N ILE A 621 27.41 2.72 -27.19
CA ILE A 621 28.79 2.56 -26.72
C ILE A 621 29.62 3.73 -27.23
N GLY A 622 30.35 4.37 -26.30
CA GLY A 622 31.16 5.56 -26.57
C GLY A 622 30.44 6.88 -26.26
N ASP A 623 29.14 6.86 -25.95
CA ASP A 623 28.44 8.06 -25.50
C ASP A 623 29.07 8.64 -24.22
N SER A 624 29.19 9.96 -24.18
CA SER A 624 29.62 10.72 -23.02
C SER A 624 28.54 11.70 -22.61
N LEU A 625 28.03 11.54 -21.38
CA LEU A 625 26.90 12.29 -20.87
C LEU A 625 27.32 13.05 -19.59
N ARG A 626 26.92 14.30 -19.46
CA ARG A 626 27.09 15.10 -18.25
C ARG A 626 25.85 14.98 -17.38
N LEU A 627 26.02 14.51 -16.17
CA LEU A 627 24.99 14.43 -15.14
C LEU A 627 25.18 15.58 -14.16
N SER A 628 24.24 16.49 -14.08
CA SER A 628 24.19 17.56 -13.07
C SER A 628 23.13 17.22 -12.04
N ILE A 629 23.51 17.22 -10.76
CA ILE A 629 22.63 16.95 -9.63
C ILE A 629 22.60 18.19 -8.75
N LYS A 630 21.41 18.79 -8.60
CA LYS A 630 21.17 20.00 -7.82
C LYS A 630 20.29 19.71 -6.63
N MET A 631 20.73 20.14 -5.45
CA MET A 631 19.91 20.22 -4.23
C MET A 631 19.46 21.66 -4.05
N ILE A 632 18.16 21.90 -4.15
CA ILE A 632 17.55 23.24 -4.14
C ILE A 632 16.80 23.43 -2.83
N SER A 633 17.03 24.57 -2.19
CA SER A 633 16.34 25.01 -0.97
C SER A 633 16.07 26.51 -1.04
N SER A 634 15.26 27.03 -0.13
CA SER A 634 15.04 28.48 0.01
C SER A 634 16.33 29.26 0.36
N ALA A 635 17.32 28.59 0.96
CA ALA A 635 18.62 29.19 1.31
C ALA A 635 19.65 29.16 0.16
N GLY A 636 19.34 28.50 -0.97
CA GLY A 636 20.21 28.39 -2.13
C GLY A 636 20.27 27.01 -2.74
N THR A 637 21.10 26.87 -3.76
CA THR A 637 21.29 25.64 -4.53
C THR A 637 22.73 25.15 -4.39
N GLN A 638 22.90 23.85 -4.14
CA GLN A 638 24.17 23.14 -4.24
C GLN A 638 24.14 22.25 -5.48
N GLU A 639 25.22 22.24 -6.26
CA GLU A 639 25.33 21.46 -7.50
C GLU A 639 26.58 20.60 -7.49
N VAL A 640 26.47 19.37 -7.97
CA VAL A 640 27.61 18.50 -8.28
C VAL A 640 27.44 17.93 -9.67
N VAL A 641 28.56 17.79 -10.40
CA VAL A 641 28.60 17.31 -11.78
C VAL A 641 29.40 16.01 -11.85
N ALA A 642 28.88 15.05 -12.63
CA ALA A 642 29.57 13.83 -12.97
C ALA A 642 29.50 13.56 -14.47
N PHE A 643 30.54 13.02 -15.07
CA PHE A 643 30.51 12.55 -16.45
C PHE A 643 30.30 11.04 -16.47
N ILE A 644 29.36 10.60 -17.31
CA ILE A 644 29.01 9.21 -17.49
C ILE A 644 29.46 8.78 -18.88
N LYS A 645 30.34 7.80 -18.93
CA LYS A 645 30.82 7.21 -20.20
C LYS A 645 30.21 5.82 -20.38
N ILE A 646 29.57 5.59 -21.50
CA ILE A 646 29.02 4.28 -21.84
C ILE A 646 30.11 3.45 -22.52
N ASP A 647 30.43 2.30 -21.93
CA ASP A 647 31.45 1.37 -22.42
C ASP A 647 30.77 0.11 -23.03
N SER A 648 31.58 -0.85 -23.45
CA SER A 648 31.17 -2.13 -24.07
C SER A 648 29.99 -2.78 -23.35
N GLU A 649 29.24 -3.65 -24.02
CA GLU A 649 28.20 -4.46 -23.42
C GLU A 649 28.75 -5.29 -22.27
N VAL A 650 27.94 -5.50 -21.21
CA VAL A 650 28.31 -6.37 -20.11
C VAL A 650 28.69 -7.74 -20.64
N PRO A 651 29.92 -8.24 -20.39
CA PRO A 651 30.29 -9.58 -20.83
C PRO A 651 29.32 -10.58 -20.19
N LYS A 652 28.60 -11.35 -20.97
CA LYS A 652 27.78 -12.46 -20.46
C LYS A 652 28.72 -13.47 -19.80
N GLY A 653 28.87 -13.39 -18.49
CA GLY A 653 29.62 -14.32 -17.67
C GLY A 653 30.84 -13.70 -16.99
N LYS A 654 30.68 -13.40 -15.76
CA LYS A 654 31.56 -13.24 -14.60
C LYS A 654 31.35 -11.91 -13.90
N GLU A 655 30.55 -11.96 -12.87
CA GLU A 655 30.66 -10.98 -11.78
C GLU A 655 32.08 -11.01 -11.23
N PRO A 656 32.72 -9.86 -10.92
CA PRO A 656 34.02 -9.82 -10.29
C PRO A 656 33.93 -10.51 -8.92
N LYS A 657 34.55 -11.67 -8.80
CA LYS A 657 34.77 -12.30 -7.50
C LYS A 657 35.79 -11.48 -6.75
N GLU A 658 35.35 -10.58 -5.89
CA GLU A 658 36.19 -10.14 -4.77
C GLU A 658 36.53 -11.37 -3.93
N LYS A 659 37.81 -11.74 -3.94
CA LYS A 659 38.34 -12.79 -3.05
C LYS A 659 38.36 -12.27 -1.63
N ILE A 660 37.28 -12.40 -0.92
CA ILE A 660 37.27 -12.34 0.53
C ILE A 660 37.22 -13.79 1.02
N VAL A 661 38.26 -14.25 1.67
CA VAL A 661 38.29 -15.57 2.31
C VAL A 661 37.54 -15.46 3.61
N GLU A 662 36.31 -15.92 3.65
CA GLU A 662 35.45 -15.93 4.82
C GLU A 662 35.09 -17.40 5.13
N GLU A 663 35.13 -17.78 6.41
CA GLU A 663 34.60 -19.07 6.85
C GLU A 663 33.05 -19.01 6.87
N PRO A 664 32.35 -20.06 6.44
CA PRO A 664 30.92 -20.07 6.32
C PRO A 664 30.23 -20.25 7.67
N GLU A 665 29.30 -19.33 8.02
CA GLU A 665 28.40 -19.50 9.15
C GLU A 665 27.06 -20.07 8.66
N LEU A 666 26.55 -21.09 9.37
CA LEU A 666 25.30 -21.78 8.99
C LEU A 666 24.09 -20.86 9.24
N SER A 667 23.37 -20.50 8.19
CA SER A 667 22.07 -19.85 8.33
C SER A 667 20.96 -20.88 8.10
N LEU A 668 20.24 -21.23 9.16
CA LEU A 668 19.12 -22.17 9.10
C LEU A 668 17.84 -21.45 8.63
N PRO A 669 16.91 -22.13 7.91
CA PRO A 669 15.60 -21.58 7.55
C PRO A 669 14.82 -21.16 8.80
N LYS A 670 14.02 -20.11 8.68
CA LYS A 670 13.12 -19.68 9.76
C LYS A 670 12.06 -20.75 10.01
N LEU A 671 11.80 -21.06 11.26
CA LEU A 671 10.70 -21.93 11.67
C LEU A 671 9.49 -21.07 12.03
N THR A 672 8.32 -21.33 11.43
CA THR A 672 7.07 -20.67 11.76
C THR A 672 6.00 -21.69 12.11
N ARG A 673 5.40 -21.53 13.28
CA ARG A 673 4.31 -22.37 13.76
C ARG A 673 2.98 -21.79 13.25
N VAL A 674 2.21 -22.60 12.52
CA VAL A 674 0.93 -22.20 11.93
C VAL A 674 -0.21 -22.91 12.66
N VAL A 675 -1.26 -22.17 13.03
CA VAL A 675 -2.44 -22.70 13.74
C VAL A 675 -3.73 -22.45 12.94
N GLN A 676 -4.78 -23.19 13.24
CA GLN A 676 -6.07 -23.05 12.58
C GLN A 676 -6.73 -21.72 12.96
N PHE A 677 -6.83 -21.46 14.27
CA PHE A 677 -7.42 -20.25 14.84
C PHE A 677 -6.52 -19.75 15.96
N SER A 678 -6.39 -18.47 16.09
CA SER A 678 -5.74 -17.80 17.21
C SER A 678 -6.33 -16.42 17.39
N ASP A 679 -6.57 -16.03 18.63
CA ASP A 679 -6.90 -14.66 19.01
C ASP A 679 -5.64 -13.79 19.01
N ASP A 680 -4.46 -14.41 19.05
CA ASP A 680 -3.19 -13.72 18.88
C ASP A 680 -3.02 -13.35 17.40
N PRO A 681 -3.00 -12.06 17.10
CA PRO A 681 -2.82 -11.60 15.73
C PRO A 681 -1.40 -11.89 15.18
N GLU A 682 -0.40 -12.20 16.01
CA GLU A 682 0.98 -12.54 15.57
C GLU A 682 1.12 -14.00 15.18
N GLN A 683 0.22 -14.83 15.64
CA GLN A 683 0.24 -16.22 15.31
C GLN A 683 -0.16 -16.44 13.84
N ALA A 684 0.71 -17.06 13.07
CA ALA A 684 0.45 -17.46 11.70
C ALA A 684 -0.75 -18.41 11.61
N LYS A 685 -1.69 -18.13 10.71
CA LYS A 685 -2.95 -18.90 10.56
C LYS A 685 -2.96 -19.67 9.23
N TRP A 686 -3.80 -20.72 9.17
CA TRP A 686 -3.97 -21.49 7.94
C TRP A 686 -4.36 -20.65 6.73
N SER A 687 -5.24 -19.64 6.94
CA SER A 687 -5.69 -18.72 5.89
C SER A 687 -4.56 -17.99 5.20
N ASP A 688 -3.51 -17.65 5.94
CA ASP A 688 -2.40 -16.82 5.47
C ASP A 688 -1.49 -17.57 4.50
N TYR A 689 -1.53 -18.92 4.57
CA TYR A 689 -0.64 -19.82 3.82
C TYR A 689 -1.39 -20.87 3.00
N GLY A 690 -2.71 -20.84 2.98
CA GLY A 690 -3.54 -21.84 2.29
C GLY A 690 -3.34 -23.27 2.82
N MET A 691 -3.18 -23.40 4.16
CA MET A 691 -3.07 -24.71 4.82
C MET A 691 -4.43 -25.25 5.23
N THR A 692 -4.51 -26.56 5.45
CA THR A 692 -5.73 -27.27 5.87
C THR A 692 -5.40 -28.19 7.06
N ALA A 693 -6.40 -28.87 7.62
CA ALA A 693 -6.21 -29.85 8.68
C ALA A 693 -5.28 -31.03 8.30
N ASP A 694 -5.18 -31.33 7.01
CA ASP A 694 -4.35 -32.43 6.50
C ASP A 694 -2.95 -31.94 6.07
N SER A 695 -2.75 -30.63 5.96
CA SER A 695 -1.44 -30.03 5.68
C SER A 695 -0.55 -30.15 6.91
N ILE A 696 0.62 -30.76 6.79
CA ILE A 696 1.59 -30.95 7.88
C ILE A 696 2.59 -29.81 7.90
N VAL A 697 3.13 -29.47 6.74
CA VAL A 697 4.21 -28.50 6.56
C VAL A 697 4.10 -27.84 5.21
N LYS A 698 4.63 -26.62 5.12
CA LYS A 698 4.83 -25.90 3.86
C LYS A 698 6.19 -25.21 3.90
N THR A 699 6.90 -25.18 2.77
CA THR A 699 8.18 -24.46 2.68
C THR A 699 8.05 -23.25 1.80
N GLN A 700 8.77 -22.18 2.12
CA GLN A 700 8.94 -21.02 1.25
C GLN A 700 10.37 -20.99 0.73
N ILE A 701 10.51 -20.85 -0.59
CA ILE A 701 11.78 -20.83 -1.30
C ILE A 701 12.04 -19.42 -1.81
N ASN A 702 13.25 -18.92 -1.67
CA ASN A 702 13.63 -17.60 -2.19
C ASN A 702 13.98 -17.63 -3.69
N SER A 703 14.25 -16.45 -4.25
CA SER A 703 14.67 -16.27 -5.65
C SER A 703 15.93 -17.06 -6.06
N ASN A 704 16.74 -17.49 -5.08
CA ASN A 704 17.95 -18.28 -5.32
C ASN A 704 17.69 -19.80 -5.12
N GLY A 705 16.44 -20.22 -4.95
CA GLY A 705 16.06 -21.61 -4.76
C GLY A 705 16.31 -22.17 -3.36
N ALA A 706 16.80 -21.37 -2.40
CA ALA A 706 17.02 -21.85 -1.03
C ALA A 706 15.73 -21.80 -0.20
N ILE A 707 15.53 -22.76 0.71
CA ILE A 707 14.43 -22.70 1.69
C ILE A 707 14.67 -21.53 2.63
N ASP A 708 13.69 -20.67 2.72
CA ASP A 708 13.67 -19.47 3.50
C ASP A 708 12.96 -19.62 4.84
N GLU A 709 11.82 -20.26 4.75
CA GLU A 709 10.93 -20.45 5.88
C GLU A 709 10.29 -21.83 5.81
N ILE A 710 10.21 -22.50 6.96
CA ILE A 710 9.52 -23.78 7.15
C ILE A 710 8.31 -23.52 8.04
N LEU A 711 7.11 -23.68 7.45
CA LEU A 711 5.82 -23.46 8.10
C LEU A 711 5.29 -24.80 8.61
N ILE A 712 5.18 -24.98 9.92
CA ILE A 712 4.72 -26.24 10.54
C ILE A 712 3.31 -26.05 11.11
N ASN A 713 2.37 -26.89 10.68
CA ASN A 713 0.99 -26.85 11.14
C ASN A 713 0.84 -27.51 12.50
N MET A 714 0.60 -26.71 13.53
CA MET A 714 0.45 -27.13 14.92
C MET A 714 -0.94 -27.66 15.26
N ASP A 715 -1.91 -27.54 14.35
CA ASP A 715 -3.30 -28.00 14.49
C ASP A 715 -3.70 -29.05 13.44
N SER A 716 -2.70 -29.64 12.78
CA SER A 716 -2.94 -30.71 11.82
C SER A 716 -3.62 -31.95 12.47
N ASN A 717 -4.36 -32.70 11.69
CA ASN A 717 -4.99 -33.92 12.15
C ASN A 717 -3.97 -34.89 12.76
N LEU A 718 -2.74 -34.87 12.27
CA LEU A 718 -1.65 -35.69 12.79
C LEU A 718 -1.23 -35.28 14.20
N VAL A 719 -0.95 -34.00 14.44
CA VAL A 719 -0.51 -33.51 15.76
C VAL A 719 -1.63 -33.68 16.80
N LYS A 720 -2.89 -33.50 16.39
CA LYS A 720 -4.05 -33.76 17.27
C LYS A 720 -4.14 -35.21 17.68
N LYS A 721 -3.89 -36.16 16.79
CA LYS A 721 -3.82 -37.61 17.11
C LYS A 721 -2.67 -37.90 18.08
N LEU A 722 -1.50 -37.30 17.87
CA LEU A 722 -0.33 -37.52 18.75
C LEU A 722 -0.57 -36.94 20.16
N ILE A 723 -1.21 -35.77 20.28
CA ILE A 723 -1.54 -35.15 21.57
C ILE A 723 -2.61 -35.92 22.33
N ASN A 724 -3.58 -36.50 21.62
CA ASN A 724 -4.67 -37.23 22.22
C ASN A 724 -4.30 -38.69 22.63
N ALA A 725 -3.09 -39.14 22.35
CA ALA A 725 -2.58 -40.41 22.81
C ALA A 725 -2.45 -40.44 24.35
N LYS A 726 -2.89 -41.53 25.01
CA LYS A 726 -2.89 -41.62 26.46
C LYS A 726 -1.48 -41.44 27.06
N GLY A 727 -1.38 -40.50 28.00
CA GLY A 727 -0.15 -40.26 28.76
C GLY A 727 0.84 -39.30 28.14
N ALA A 728 0.52 -38.67 26.99
CA ALA A 728 1.41 -37.78 26.28
C ALA A 728 1.60 -36.44 27.01
N ASN A 729 2.83 -36.06 27.27
CA ASN A 729 3.17 -34.69 27.61
C ASN A 729 3.07 -33.80 26.35
N ILE A 730 2.10 -32.93 26.33
CA ILE A 730 1.72 -32.11 25.15
C ILE A 730 2.92 -31.30 24.61
N GLU A 731 3.70 -30.70 25.48
CA GLU A 731 4.86 -29.90 25.09
C GLU A 731 5.98 -30.78 24.51
N ARG A 732 6.25 -31.92 25.10
CA ARG A 732 7.21 -32.87 24.57
C ARG A 732 6.80 -33.44 23.21
N VAL A 733 5.50 -33.70 23.02
CA VAL A 733 4.94 -34.14 21.72
C VAL A 733 5.10 -33.03 20.67
N ARG A 734 4.76 -31.80 21.00
CA ARG A 734 4.90 -30.65 20.08
C ARG A 734 6.35 -30.42 19.67
N ASN A 735 7.28 -30.42 20.62
CA ASN A 735 8.69 -30.23 20.35
C ASN A 735 9.28 -31.36 19.51
N LYS A 736 8.89 -32.63 19.77
CA LYS A 736 9.30 -33.77 18.97
C LYS A 736 8.74 -33.70 17.54
N TYR A 737 7.48 -33.29 17.41
CA TYR A 737 6.82 -33.08 16.10
C TYR A 737 7.55 -32.03 15.27
N ILE A 738 7.81 -30.85 15.83
CA ILE A 738 8.53 -29.77 15.17
C ILE A 738 9.94 -30.23 14.74
N SER A 739 10.69 -30.82 15.68
CA SER A 739 12.07 -31.26 15.45
C SER A 739 12.16 -32.28 14.33
N SER A 740 11.24 -33.24 14.32
CA SER A 740 11.20 -34.31 13.32
C SER A 740 10.91 -33.75 11.92
N ILE A 741 9.92 -32.86 11.79
CA ILE A 741 9.57 -32.25 10.51
C ILE A 741 10.72 -31.38 10.00
N TYR A 742 11.26 -30.54 10.86
CA TYR A 742 12.32 -29.61 10.49
C TYR A 742 13.57 -30.35 10.00
N SER A 743 14.00 -31.37 10.74
CA SER A 743 15.17 -32.20 10.37
C SER A 743 14.91 -32.96 9.07
N HIS A 744 13.70 -33.47 8.89
CA HIS A 744 13.35 -34.26 7.71
C HIS A 744 13.35 -33.39 6.45
N ILE A 745 12.79 -32.18 6.52
CA ILE A 745 12.81 -31.22 5.40
C ILE A 745 14.23 -30.87 5.02
N LEU A 746 15.06 -30.54 5.99
CA LEU A 746 16.47 -30.24 5.72
C LEU A 746 17.19 -31.42 5.04
N MET A 747 16.93 -32.64 5.46
CA MET A 747 17.53 -33.83 4.88
C MET A 747 17.04 -34.11 3.46
N VAL A 748 15.74 -34.02 3.22
CA VAL A 748 15.14 -34.20 1.89
C VAL A 748 15.62 -33.12 0.93
N TYR A 749 15.61 -31.86 1.40
CA TYR A 749 16.06 -30.73 0.60
C TYR A 749 17.55 -30.85 0.23
N THR A 750 18.43 -31.17 1.17
CA THR A 750 19.85 -31.32 0.89
C THR A 750 20.13 -32.48 -0.07
N THR A 751 19.34 -33.56 -0.01
CA THR A 751 19.47 -34.71 -0.91
C THR A 751 19.05 -34.35 -2.34
N ILE A 752 17.88 -33.68 -2.49
CA ILE A 752 17.36 -33.32 -3.82
C ILE A 752 18.22 -32.23 -4.46
N TYR A 753 18.58 -31.20 -3.72
CA TYR A 753 19.37 -30.10 -4.23
C TYR A 753 20.81 -30.50 -4.53
N GLY A 754 21.41 -31.38 -3.74
CA GLY A 754 22.72 -31.95 -4.02
C GLY A 754 22.75 -32.79 -5.30
N TYR A 755 21.61 -33.31 -5.74
CA TYR A 755 21.48 -34.02 -7.01
C TYR A 755 21.38 -33.08 -8.21
N TYR A 756 20.64 -31.98 -8.07
CA TYR A 756 20.38 -31.00 -9.18
C TYR A 756 21.43 -29.89 -9.30
N SER A 757 22.25 -29.64 -8.29
CA SER A 757 23.29 -28.61 -8.29
C SER A 757 24.61 -29.03 -8.94
N ARG A 758 24.63 -30.16 -9.62
CA ARG A 758 25.87 -30.68 -10.25
C ARG A 758 26.30 -30.01 -11.54
N ASP A 759 25.41 -29.25 -12.19
CA ASP A 759 25.73 -28.50 -13.40
C ASP A 759 25.10 -27.11 -13.32
N ASP A 760 25.76 -26.08 -13.90
CA ASP A 760 25.41 -24.66 -13.95
C ASP A 760 24.06 -24.36 -14.64
N ILE A 761 22.96 -24.92 -14.12
CA ILE A 761 21.63 -24.74 -14.69
C ILE A 761 20.93 -23.61 -13.92
N GLU A 762 20.67 -22.49 -14.61
CA GLU A 762 19.68 -21.52 -14.17
C GLU A 762 18.31 -22.20 -14.07
N ILE A 763 17.81 -22.37 -12.85
CA ILE A 763 16.51 -23.01 -12.62
C ILE A 763 15.41 -21.99 -12.91
N GLU A 764 14.59 -22.23 -13.93
CA GLU A 764 13.43 -21.39 -14.26
C GLU A 764 12.37 -21.40 -13.16
N GLU A 765 11.62 -20.31 -13.02
CA GLU A 765 10.68 -20.06 -11.90
C GLU A 765 9.59 -21.14 -11.78
N HIS A 766 9.11 -21.72 -12.88
CA HIS A 766 8.15 -22.81 -12.86
C HIS A 766 8.72 -24.10 -12.27
N ILE A 767 10.00 -24.40 -12.52
CA ILE A 767 10.71 -25.56 -11.96
C ILE A 767 10.92 -25.40 -10.47
N ARG A 768 11.18 -24.17 -10.00
CA ARG A 768 11.27 -23.87 -8.55
C ARG A 768 9.95 -24.17 -7.84
N LYS A 769 8.81 -23.82 -8.44
CA LYS A 769 7.48 -24.11 -7.91
C LYS A 769 7.19 -25.61 -7.89
N GLU A 770 7.56 -26.34 -8.94
CA GLU A 770 7.42 -27.81 -8.97
C GLU A 770 8.30 -28.51 -7.91
N ILE A 771 9.51 -28.02 -7.67
CA ILE A 771 10.40 -28.54 -6.61
C ILE A 771 9.74 -28.29 -5.25
N GLN A 772 9.16 -27.10 -5.00
CA GLN A 772 8.47 -26.78 -3.76
C GLN A 772 7.24 -27.68 -3.54
N ASP A 773 6.41 -27.85 -4.54
CA ASP A 773 5.23 -28.71 -4.47
C ASP A 773 5.61 -30.18 -4.28
N THR A 774 6.66 -30.64 -4.93
CA THR A 774 7.19 -32.00 -4.80
C THR A 774 7.80 -32.25 -3.42
N LEU A 775 8.54 -31.27 -2.86
CA LEU A 775 9.07 -31.34 -1.50
C LEU A 775 7.95 -31.39 -0.47
N ASN A 776 6.95 -30.51 -0.59
CA ASN A 776 5.81 -30.53 0.33
C ASN A 776 5.08 -31.87 0.30
N LYS A 777 4.83 -32.43 -0.88
CA LYS A 777 4.20 -33.74 -1.06
C LYS A 777 5.07 -34.89 -0.55
N ALA A 778 6.37 -34.88 -0.81
CA ALA A 778 7.30 -35.89 -0.34
C ALA A 778 7.41 -35.89 1.18
N VAL A 779 7.46 -34.70 1.80
CA VAL A 779 7.47 -34.58 3.27
C VAL A 779 6.13 -35.04 3.86
N GLU A 780 5.02 -34.64 3.28
CA GLU A 780 3.69 -35.04 3.72
C GLU A 780 3.52 -36.55 3.66
N PHE A 781 3.94 -37.17 2.56
CA PHE A 781 3.86 -38.63 2.38
C PHE A 781 4.81 -39.38 3.33
N SER A 782 6.06 -38.98 3.43
CA SER A 782 7.06 -39.62 4.27
C SER A 782 6.76 -39.48 5.76
N PHE A 783 6.16 -38.35 6.15
CA PHE A 783 5.77 -38.08 7.53
C PHE A 783 4.56 -38.89 7.98
N HIS A 784 3.61 -39.20 7.11
CA HIS A 784 2.52 -40.13 7.41
C HIS A 784 3.06 -41.51 7.74
N TYR A 785 4.10 -41.95 7.05
CA TYR A 785 4.78 -43.19 7.31
C TYR A 785 5.55 -43.16 8.64
N TYR A 786 6.25 -42.07 8.91
CA TYR A 786 7.05 -41.86 10.12
C TYR A 786 6.17 -41.64 11.37
N ALA A 787 5.00 -41.05 11.22
CA ALA A 787 4.06 -40.88 12.31
C ALA A 787 3.48 -42.20 12.83
N ASN A 788 3.24 -43.18 11.95
CA ASN A 788 2.87 -44.50 12.36
C ASN A 788 4.02 -45.20 13.11
N PHE A 789 5.25 -44.94 12.74
CA PHE A 789 6.44 -45.43 13.41
C PHE A 789 6.63 -44.76 14.78
N LEU A 790 6.45 -43.44 14.89
CA LEU A 790 6.50 -42.71 16.16
C LEU A 790 5.39 -43.14 17.13
N LEU A 791 4.22 -43.51 16.65
CA LEU A 791 3.10 -43.99 17.47
C LEU A 791 3.30 -45.43 17.95
N THR A 792 4.08 -46.27 17.25
CA THR A 792 4.38 -47.66 17.61
C THR A 792 5.62 -47.81 18.54
N TYR A 793 6.47 -46.80 18.63
CA TYR A 793 7.67 -46.80 19.49
C TYR A 793 7.49 -45.93 20.77
N GLU A 794 6.39 -46.14 21.50
CA GLU A 794 6.20 -45.51 22.81
C GLU A 794 7.14 -46.09 23.91
N ASP A 795 7.89 -47.15 23.66
CA ASP A 795 8.69 -47.83 24.67
C ASP A 795 10.15 -47.40 24.78
N PHE A 796 10.57 -46.27 24.16
CA PHE A 796 11.88 -45.66 24.41
C PHE A 796 11.77 -44.45 25.36
N SER A 797 11.10 -44.65 26.48
CA SER A 797 11.13 -43.75 27.61
C SER A 797 11.96 -44.35 28.74
N ASP A 798 13.28 -44.18 28.65
CA ASP A 798 14.15 -44.08 29.82
C ASP A 798 15.35 -43.16 29.48
#